data_c32d189ee599d943d17f3f8b94f63fe2
#
_entry.id   c32d189ee599d943d17f3f8b94f63fe2
#
_cell.length_a   1.000
_cell.length_b   1.000
_cell.length_c   1.000
_cell.angle_alpha   90.00
_cell.angle_beta   90.00
_cell.angle_gamma   90.00
#
_symmetry.space_group_name_H-M   'P 1'
#
loop_
_entity.id
_entity.type
_entity.pdbx_description
1 polymer ?
#
loop_
_entity_poly.entity_id
_entity_poly.type
_entity_poly.pdbx_seq_one_letter_code
_entity_poly.pdbx_strand_id
1 'polypeptide(L)'
;MSNLANNLQTAKLGKYIKFTVVAGLILGTIVIGIFSAKMDSFHELITNELSQITGLPIEIESLKLSLSNGLSLHGSGLKVNSKDNLQQIFSAQDIFLNAKLKPLLKGQLKIKKILLVNPIIDVALGAKLNPIGLPETFKNLETLDQGRPTKSEDEKSSKQIEIPITEPSLMESLLNLFQDQSSSLRIIEIKGAELTLIRPKLDLLPAKKIPMFLSARFKFTHSAPNQINVNGDLSHLEIEGLSFRGTLKTILAKKTPINIELESTSASVKNINTLAEALSKTNSIPLQFKSGQIEKIFIHLNGLVDLSDNPLKEVVIESGFKIGKLEISIPKVKKLENIPLSDVDGRGVWKDGILNYKINGMLWDGTIESNLIINLPDLLKGSFAGTYNSATTFNELDLSSAGFSPPMVGTANGSINTKSSLNKGMHTYGNLEINNFSLEHEIPYTVKQVTFNFSQDSPHQTLARVQLNDLQLNNVLINTASSKLKISPGKVLLSNGRIVLSNGTILFSGNYRTKPNTYVIRINGNKLLLSDFFKEQVKGSGLFNGMFQGNLNTAEIIKQKGEVVRFSHIADGLSGKFSVEFKNGDINSSLWMIDELIPSFSPTATVISKKIGLSYDTLIGDFKIWKGKITIEDFELKGPQINLSASATANLVTGKLDGKIKATPTQLLNSVTKSTPLLGDIFKKELKDILTETHFNLDGTLEKPELTLK
;
A
#
# COMPACT_ATOMS: atom_id res chain seq x y z
N MET A 1 90.56 -13.34 -0.48
CA MET A 1 90.60 -12.24 -1.46
C MET A 1 89.19 -11.94 -2.10
N SER A 2 88.20 -12.83 -1.98
CA SER A 2 86.83 -12.60 -2.59
C SER A 2 85.92 -11.58 -1.85
N ASN A 3 86.14 -11.43 -0.55
CA ASN A 3 85.27 -10.48 0.24
C ASN A 3 85.68 -9.01 0.12
N LEU A 4 86.88 -8.68 -0.34
CA LEU A 4 87.28 -7.29 -0.57
C LEU A 4 86.79 -6.73 -1.92
N ALA A 5 86.69 -7.62 -2.92
CA ALA A 5 86.14 -7.20 -4.24
C ALA A 5 84.66 -6.88 -4.23
N ASN A 6 83.83 -7.64 -3.46
CA ASN A 6 82.45 -7.39 -3.32
C ASN A 6 82.10 -6.09 -2.55
N ASN A 7 82.88 -5.74 -1.53
CA ASN A 7 82.72 -4.48 -0.79
C ASN A 7 83.08 -3.22 -1.61
N LEU A 8 84.00 -3.34 -2.55
CA LEU A 8 84.37 -2.24 -3.46
C LEU A 8 83.34 -2.01 -4.57
N GLN A 9 82.69 -3.09 -5.05
CA GLN A 9 81.57 -2.96 -6.02
C GLN A 9 80.29 -2.38 -5.40
N THR A 10 79.91 -2.79 -4.19
CA THR A 10 78.76 -2.24 -3.47
C THR A 10 78.96 -0.77 -3.07
N ALA A 11 80.16 -0.36 -2.67
CA ALA A 11 80.47 1.04 -2.37
C ALA A 11 80.45 1.94 -3.62
N LYS A 12 80.89 1.43 -4.79
CA LYS A 12 80.80 2.15 -6.06
C LYS A 12 79.31 2.25 -6.52
N LEU A 13 78.57 1.15 -6.42
CA LEU A 13 77.11 1.17 -6.76
C LEU A 13 76.32 2.16 -5.88
N GLY A 14 76.63 2.20 -4.58
CA GLY A 14 75.97 3.17 -3.66
C GLY A 14 76.33 4.64 -3.98
N LYS A 15 77.58 4.93 -4.47
CA LYS A 15 77.90 6.30 -4.96
C LYS A 15 77.20 6.66 -6.25
N TYR A 16 77.07 5.69 -7.17
CA TYR A 16 76.34 5.94 -8.42
C TYR A 16 74.81 6.16 -8.15
N ILE A 17 74.23 5.40 -7.27
CA ILE A 17 72.82 5.58 -6.89
C ILE A 17 72.63 6.93 -6.21
N LYS A 18 73.49 7.33 -5.26
CA LYS A 18 73.43 8.67 -4.64
C LYS A 18 73.61 9.79 -5.65
N PHE A 19 74.53 9.66 -6.59
CA PHE A 19 74.72 10.66 -7.63
C PHE A 19 73.58 10.74 -8.59
N THR A 20 72.98 9.63 -8.97
CA THR A 20 71.73 9.61 -9.83
C THR A 20 70.54 10.22 -9.15
N VAL A 21 70.38 9.97 -7.85
CA VAL A 21 69.31 10.57 -7.04
C VAL A 21 69.50 12.07 -6.87
N VAL A 22 70.72 12.53 -6.58
CA VAL A 22 71.08 13.96 -6.47
C VAL A 22 70.95 14.68 -7.82
N ALA A 23 71.45 14.06 -8.89
CA ALA A 23 71.29 14.62 -10.24
C ALA A 23 69.80 14.68 -10.65
N GLY A 24 69.01 13.67 -10.30
CA GLY A 24 67.55 13.66 -10.49
C GLY A 24 66.83 14.75 -9.71
N LEU A 25 67.26 15.00 -8.47
CA LEU A 25 66.73 16.07 -7.64
C LEU A 25 67.09 17.46 -8.18
N ILE A 26 68.34 17.64 -8.63
CA ILE A 26 68.82 18.90 -9.23
C ILE A 26 68.06 19.16 -10.56
N LEU A 27 67.94 18.16 -11.41
CA LEU A 27 67.19 18.27 -12.66
C LEU A 27 65.71 18.54 -12.38
N GLY A 28 65.12 17.93 -11.38
CA GLY A 28 63.76 18.16 -10.90
C GLY A 28 63.58 19.61 -10.43
N THR A 29 64.52 20.14 -9.63
CA THR A 29 64.47 21.57 -9.16
C THR A 29 64.64 22.56 -10.31
N ILE A 30 65.53 22.27 -11.28
CA ILE A 30 65.70 23.12 -12.46
C ILE A 30 64.42 23.11 -13.31
N VAL A 31 63.85 21.97 -13.54
CA VAL A 31 62.55 21.85 -14.26
C VAL A 31 61.45 22.61 -13.52
N ILE A 32 61.35 22.45 -12.22
CA ILE A 32 60.41 23.19 -11.38
C ILE A 32 60.66 24.69 -11.47
N GLY A 33 61.91 25.11 -11.41
CA GLY A 33 62.28 26.53 -11.52
C GLY A 33 61.88 27.17 -12.87
N ILE A 34 62.16 26.49 -13.99
CA ILE A 34 61.79 26.90 -15.34
C ILE A 34 60.26 26.99 -15.47
N PHE A 35 59.55 26.00 -14.94
CA PHE A 35 58.08 26.02 -14.96
C PHE A 35 57.51 27.13 -14.09
N SER A 36 58.06 27.35 -12.89
CA SER A 36 57.60 28.44 -12.02
C SER A 36 57.80 29.83 -12.65
N ALA A 37 58.92 30.03 -13.35
CA ALA A 37 59.22 31.30 -14.02
C ALA A 37 58.33 31.61 -15.26
N LYS A 38 57.71 30.59 -15.82
CA LYS A 38 56.77 30.69 -16.98
C LYS A 38 55.33 30.42 -16.63
N MET A 39 54.97 30.34 -15.36
CA MET A 39 53.65 29.91 -14.92
C MET A 39 52.52 30.75 -15.46
N ASP A 40 52.68 32.08 -15.54
CA ASP A 40 51.67 33.00 -16.07
C ASP A 40 51.38 32.72 -17.56
N SER A 41 52.44 32.47 -18.36
CA SER A 41 52.26 32.06 -19.76
C SER A 41 51.59 30.70 -19.94
N PHE A 42 51.85 29.75 -19.00
CA PHE A 42 51.14 28.47 -18.98
C PHE A 42 49.70 28.59 -18.52
N HIS A 43 49.41 29.50 -17.59
CA HIS A 43 48.08 29.78 -17.14
C HIS A 43 47.18 30.26 -18.29
N GLU A 44 47.64 31.26 -19.05
CA GLU A 44 46.93 31.78 -20.21
C GLU A 44 46.77 30.72 -21.32
N LEU A 45 47.86 29.96 -21.62
CA LEU A 45 47.79 28.88 -22.61
C LEU A 45 46.78 27.81 -22.24
N ILE A 46 46.72 27.38 -20.97
CA ILE A 46 45.78 26.32 -20.50
C ILE A 46 44.34 26.83 -20.50
N THR A 47 44.10 28.03 -20.00
CA THR A 47 42.74 28.64 -20.02
C THR A 47 42.24 28.85 -21.44
N ASN A 48 43.06 29.33 -22.34
CA ASN A 48 42.71 29.49 -23.75
C ASN A 48 42.47 28.15 -24.47
N GLU A 49 43.34 27.18 -24.27
CA GLU A 49 43.20 25.83 -24.85
C GLU A 49 41.93 25.12 -24.33
N LEU A 50 41.70 25.19 -23.01
CA LEU A 50 40.47 24.61 -22.42
C LEU A 50 39.23 25.36 -22.89
N SER A 51 39.27 26.68 -23.01
CA SER A 51 38.17 27.50 -23.55
C SER A 51 37.89 27.19 -25.02
N GLN A 52 38.91 26.99 -25.83
CA GLN A 52 38.76 26.57 -27.23
C GLN A 52 38.16 25.17 -27.35
N ILE A 53 38.62 24.24 -26.51
CA ILE A 53 38.15 22.88 -26.49
C ILE A 53 36.67 22.78 -26.07
N THR A 54 36.29 23.52 -25.04
CA THR A 54 34.91 23.49 -24.50
C THR A 54 33.96 24.40 -25.23
N GLY A 55 34.47 25.39 -25.95
CA GLY A 55 33.69 26.45 -26.55
C GLY A 55 33.08 27.45 -25.54
N LEU A 56 33.52 27.38 -24.28
CA LEU A 56 32.99 28.17 -23.17
C LEU A 56 34.11 28.94 -22.47
N PRO A 57 33.86 30.14 -21.91
CA PRO A 57 34.80 30.88 -21.10
C PRO A 57 35.19 30.10 -19.85
N ILE A 58 36.49 29.87 -19.67
CA ILE A 58 37.05 29.16 -18.52
C ILE A 58 37.96 30.10 -17.74
N GLU A 59 37.79 30.11 -16.44
CA GLU A 59 38.62 30.84 -15.49
C GLU A 59 39.22 29.85 -14.47
N ILE A 60 40.50 30.04 -14.16
CA ILE A 60 41.21 29.30 -13.12
C ILE A 60 41.89 30.33 -12.22
N GLU A 61 41.58 30.31 -10.91
CA GLU A 61 42.09 31.35 -9.99
C GLU A 61 43.59 31.25 -9.76
N SER A 62 44.13 30.05 -9.67
CA SER A 62 45.59 29.85 -9.55
C SER A 62 45.99 28.56 -10.23
N LEU A 63 47.24 28.54 -10.76
CA LEU A 63 47.85 27.37 -11.37
C LEU A 63 49.20 27.12 -10.76
N LYS A 64 49.50 25.88 -10.36
CA LYS A 64 50.77 25.48 -9.74
C LYS A 64 51.21 24.11 -10.25
N LEU A 65 52.52 23.88 -10.28
CA LEU A 65 53.04 22.53 -10.52
C LEU A 65 52.88 21.67 -9.27
N SER A 66 52.31 20.48 -9.43
CA SER A 66 52.06 19.53 -8.33
C SER A 66 52.74 18.19 -8.61
N LEU A 67 53.29 17.61 -7.57
CA LEU A 67 53.82 16.24 -7.58
C LEU A 67 52.96 15.25 -6.83
N SER A 68 51.95 15.71 -6.14
CA SER A 68 51.08 14.87 -5.27
C SER A 68 50.30 13.79 -6.02
N ASN A 69 49.96 14.02 -7.27
CA ASN A 69 49.26 13.08 -8.17
C ASN A 69 50.13 12.71 -9.39
N GLY A 70 51.46 12.62 -9.22
CA GLY A 70 52.44 12.60 -10.29
C GLY A 70 52.72 14.01 -10.78
N LEU A 71 53.56 14.16 -11.81
CA LEU A 71 53.85 15.49 -12.40
C LEU A 71 52.59 16.01 -13.08
N SER A 72 51.91 16.93 -12.43
CA SER A 72 50.60 17.52 -12.86
C SER A 72 50.59 19.02 -12.64
N LEU A 73 49.76 19.69 -13.40
CA LEU A 73 49.37 21.09 -13.17
C LEU A 73 48.14 21.08 -12.25
N HIS A 74 48.25 21.72 -11.13
CA HIS A 74 47.16 21.92 -10.19
C HIS A 74 46.59 23.33 -10.33
N GLY A 75 45.33 23.40 -10.76
CA GLY A 75 44.54 24.61 -10.77
C GLY A 75 43.54 24.61 -9.61
N SER A 76 43.41 25.75 -8.94
CA SER A 76 42.36 25.97 -7.95
C SER A 76 41.32 26.96 -8.48
N GLY A 77 40.07 26.83 -8.00
CA GLY A 77 38.99 27.72 -8.34
C GLY A 77 38.64 27.73 -9.84
N LEU A 78 38.51 26.54 -10.43
CA LEU A 78 38.03 26.40 -11.81
C LEU A 78 36.59 26.85 -11.90
N LYS A 79 36.30 27.75 -12.82
CA LYS A 79 34.95 28.24 -13.18
C LYS A 79 34.75 28.15 -14.68
N VAL A 80 33.61 27.66 -15.10
CA VAL A 80 33.17 27.64 -16.48
C VAL A 80 31.88 28.42 -16.57
N ASN A 81 31.89 29.47 -17.36
CA ASN A 81 30.79 30.41 -17.49
C ASN A 81 30.04 30.21 -18.81
N SER A 82 28.80 30.69 -18.88
CA SER A 82 28.07 30.79 -20.16
C SER A 82 28.76 31.72 -21.14
N LYS A 83 28.44 31.62 -22.42
CA LYS A 83 29.10 32.44 -23.47
C LYS A 83 28.95 33.95 -23.27
N ASP A 84 27.88 34.34 -22.61
CA ASP A 84 27.61 35.75 -22.24
C ASP A 84 28.26 36.16 -20.91
N ASN A 85 29.01 35.27 -20.24
CA ASN A 85 29.64 35.45 -18.92
C ASN A 85 28.66 35.84 -17.80
N LEU A 86 27.35 35.66 -17.98
CA LEU A 86 26.35 36.05 -17.00
C LEU A 86 26.07 34.95 -15.96
N GLN A 87 26.41 33.69 -16.25
CA GLN A 87 26.08 32.57 -15.39
C GLN A 87 27.20 31.54 -15.31
N GLN A 88 27.57 31.15 -14.09
CA GLN A 88 28.47 30.04 -13.85
C GLN A 88 27.71 28.70 -14.06
N ILE A 89 28.24 27.88 -14.96
CA ILE A 89 27.66 26.64 -15.39
C ILE A 89 28.22 25.47 -14.61
N PHE A 90 29.52 25.54 -14.35
CA PHE A 90 30.30 24.51 -13.72
C PHE A 90 31.38 25.15 -12.89
N SER A 91 31.68 24.60 -11.74
CA SER A 91 32.87 24.93 -10.96
C SER A 91 33.52 23.70 -10.38
N ALA A 92 34.79 23.81 -10.07
CA ALA A 92 35.49 22.78 -9.29
C ALA A 92 36.48 23.45 -8.34
N GLN A 93 36.55 22.92 -7.12
CA GLN A 93 37.48 23.41 -6.12
C GLN A 93 38.92 23.28 -6.63
N ASP A 94 39.27 22.08 -7.12
CA ASP A 94 40.58 21.79 -7.65
C ASP A 94 40.51 21.02 -8.96
N ILE A 95 41.40 21.33 -9.88
CA ILE A 95 41.66 20.57 -11.11
C ILE A 95 43.14 20.16 -11.20
N PHE A 96 43.37 18.88 -11.44
CA PHE A 96 44.71 18.35 -11.68
C PHE A 96 44.81 17.86 -13.14
N LEU A 97 45.69 18.47 -13.92
CA LEU A 97 45.94 18.15 -15.31
C LEU A 97 47.27 17.39 -15.42
N ASN A 98 47.23 16.09 -15.65
CA ASN A 98 48.40 15.30 -15.90
C ASN A 98 48.74 15.38 -17.39
N ALA A 99 49.72 16.22 -17.73
CA ALA A 99 50.17 16.48 -19.09
C ALA A 99 51.46 15.70 -19.46
N LYS A 100 51.64 15.48 -20.76
CA LYS A 100 52.91 14.92 -21.28
C LYS A 100 53.99 15.96 -21.25
N LEU A 101 55.11 15.68 -20.55
CA LEU A 101 56.20 16.65 -20.34
C LEU A 101 56.85 17.13 -21.63
N LYS A 102 57.20 16.23 -22.58
CA LYS A 102 57.87 16.57 -23.84
C LYS A 102 57.10 17.57 -24.72
N PRO A 103 55.77 17.39 -24.98
CA PRO A 103 54.94 18.36 -25.67
C PRO A 103 54.84 19.68 -24.89
N LEU A 104 54.66 19.63 -23.57
CA LEU A 104 54.51 20.81 -22.74
C LEU A 104 55.72 21.73 -22.79
N LEU A 105 56.96 21.15 -22.81
CA LEU A 105 58.19 21.92 -22.99
C LEU A 105 58.32 22.61 -24.37
N LYS A 106 57.54 22.13 -25.33
CA LYS A 106 57.43 22.74 -26.68
C LYS A 106 56.22 23.68 -26.81
N GLY A 107 55.56 24.05 -25.71
CA GLY A 107 54.38 24.92 -25.72
C GLY A 107 53.10 24.23 -26.22
N GLN A 108 53.08 22.89 -26.26
CA GLN A 108 51.86 22.12 -26.65
C GLN A 108 51.29 21.40 -25.44
N LEU A 109 50.01 21.65 -25.13
CA LEU A 109 49.31 21.00 -24.05
C LEU A 109 48.72 19.64 -24.52
N LYS A 110 49.29 18.53 -24.06
CA LYS A 110 48.76 17.16 -24.29
C LYS A 110 48.42 16.50 -22.97
N ILE A 111 47.14 16.60 -22.58
CA ILE A 111 46.62 16.09 -21.31
C ILE A 111 46.37 14.59 -21.43
N LYS A 112 46.82 13.83 -20.45
CA LYS A 112 46.62 12.39 -20.34
C LYS A 112 45.51 12.02 -19.33
N LYS A 113 45.43 12.77 -18.22
CA LYS A 113 44.46 12.57 -17.16
C LYS A 113 44.01 13.92 -16.63
N ILE A 114 42.71 14.03 -16.39
CA ILE A 114 42.07 15.12 -15.68
C ILE A 114 41.51 14.55 -14.37
N LEU A 115 41.80 15.21 -13.24
CA LEU A 115 41.15 14.91 -11.96
C LEU A 115 40.44 16.20 -11.51
N LEU A 116 39.15 16.09 -11.28
CA LEU A 116 38.30 17.14 -10.74
C LEU A 116 37.96 16.82 -9.30
N VAL A 117 38.12 17.77 -8.40
CA VAL A 117 37.81 17.61 -6.97
C VAL A 117 36.70 18.57 -6.60
N ASN A 118 35.66 18.05 -5.98
CA ASN A 118 34.46 18.75 -5.57
C ASN A 118 33.86 19.63 -6.67
N PRO A 119 33.64 19.10 -7.89
CA PRO A 119 32.97 19.87 -8.91
C PRO A 119 31.48 20.02 -8.59
N ILE A 120 30.93 21.21 -8.91
CA ILE A 120 29.51 21.53 -8.75
C ILE A 120 28.94 21.74 -10.14
N ILE A 121 27.86 21.05 -10.46
CA ILE A 121 27.22 21.07 -11.78
C ILE A 121 25.70 21.12 -11.61
N ASP A 122 25.06 22.10 -12.20
CA ASP A 122 23.61 22.16 -12.31
C ASP A 122 23.18 21.67 -13.70
N VAL A 123 22.36 20.62 -13.74
CA VAL A 123 21.84 20.03 -14.99
C VAL A 123 20.33 20.24 -15.07
N ALA A 124 19.92 21.06 -16.01
CA ALA A 124 18.51 21.24 -16.30
C ALA A 124 18.00 20.15 -17.24
N LEU A 125 16.82 19.59 -16.90
CA LEU A 125 16.06 18.72 -17.79
C LEU A 125 14.99 19.54 -18.51
N GLY A 126 14.89 19.39 -19.82
CA GLY A 126 13.79 19.97 -20.60
C GLY A 126 12.43 19.33 -20.33
N ALA A 127 11.39 19.93 -20.86
CA ALA A 127 10.03 19.40 -20.78
C ALA A 127 9.91 17.96 -21.35
N LYS A 128 10.82 17.56 -22.22
CA LYS A 128 10.95 16.21 -22.76
C LYS A 128 11.96 15.34 -21.99
N LEU A 129 12.37 15.76 -20.78
CA LEU A 129 13.42 15.12 -19.96
C LEU A 129 14.78 15.01 -20.68
N ASN A 130 14.99 15.74 -21.77
CA ASN A 130 16.28 15.84 -22.42
C ASN A 130 17.15 16.83 -21.63
N PRO A 131 18.45 16.59 -21.46
CA PRO A 131 19.33 17.63 -20.94
C PRO A 131 19.29 18.83 -21.90
N ILE A 132 18.64 19.90 -21.48
CA ILE A 132 18.65 21.15 -22.25
C ILE A 132 19.81 21.95 -21.75
N GLY A 133 21.04 21.79 -22.14
CA GLY A 133 22.10 22.74 -21.71
C GLY A 133 21.70 23.70 -20.58
N LEU A 134 22.48 24.30 -20.04
CA LEU A 134 22.63 25.12 -18.83
C LEU A 134 21.57 26.22 -18.54
N PRO A 135 21.51 26.72 -17.32
CA PRO A 135 20.37 27.35 -16.62
C PRO A 135 19.75 28.63 -17.22
N GLU A 136 20.14 29.14 -18.32
CA GLU A 136 19.57 30.37 -18.92
C GLU A 136 18.07 30.30 -19.26
N THR A 137 17.59 29.08 -19.52
CA THR A 137 16.18 28.81 -19.78
C THR A 137 15.29 28.87 -18.53
N PHE A 138 15.86 28.91 -17.32
CA PHE A 138 15.09 28.88 -16.07
C PHE A 138 14.44 30.20 -15.67
N LYS A 139 15.04 31.34 -16.00
CA LYS A 139 14.41 32.65 -15.74
C LYS A 139 13.07 32.81 -16.44
N ASN A 140 12.90 32.16 -17.60
CA ASN A 140 11.66 32.18 -18.37
C ASN A 140 10.60 31.18 -17.87
N LEU A 141 10.98 30.15 -17.09
CA LEU A 141 10.03 29.16 -16.52
C LEU A 141 9.34 29.65 -15.23
N GLU A 142 10.01 30.47 -14.42
CA GLU A 142 9.40 31.12 -13.26
C GLU A 142 8.39 32.21 -13.65
N THR A 143 8.63 32.91 -14.76
CA THR A 143 7.72 33.96 -15.26
C THR A 143 6.48 33.41 -15.97
N LEU A 144 6.49 32.17 -16.45
CA LEU A 144 5.32 31.51 -17.04
C LEU A 144 4.22 31.11 -16.02
N ASP A 145 4.52 31.10 -14.73
CA ASP A 145 3.55 30.76 -13.67
C ASP A 145 2.72 31.99 -13.21
N GLN A 146 3.03 33.23 -13.65
CA GLN A 146 2.28 34.42 -13.29
C GLN A 146 1.30 34.94 -14.36
N GLY A 147 1.23 34.30 -15.51
CA GLY A 147 0.39 34.70 -16.64
C GLY A 147 -0.82 33.81 -16.84
N ARG A 148 -1.95 34.07 -16.16
CA ARG A 148 -3.27 33.67 -16.68
C ARG A 148 -3.54 34.49 -17.95
N PRO A 149 -3.79 33.91 -19.12
CA PRO A 149 -4.33 34.66 -20.24
C PRO A 149 -5.80 34.93 -19.98
N THR A 150 -6.13 36.18 -19.69
CA THR A 150 -7.44 36.72 -19.97
C THR A 150 -7.68 36.64 -21.48
N LYS A 151 -8.80 36.03 -21.84
CA LYS A 151 -9.30 36.03 -23.21
C LYS A 151 -9.31 37.45 -23.79
N SER A 152 -8.59 37.63 -24.88
CA SER A 152 -8.97 38.60 -25.91
C SER A 152 -8.63 38.04 -27.27
N GLU A 153 -9.67 37.92 -28.08
CA GLU A 153 -9.61 37.64 -29.49
C GLU A 153 -8.75 38.72 -30.18
N ASP A 154 -7.75 38.24 -30.94
CA ASP A 154 -7.48 38.82 -32.28
C ASP A 154 -6.45 37.92 -32.98
N GLU A 155 -6.90 37.28 -34.05
CA GLU A 155 -6.07 36.69 -35.08
C GLU A 155 -5.20 37.74 -35.74
N LYS A 156 -3.92 37.51 -35.82
CA LYS A 156 -3.08 37.57 -37.03
C LYS A 156 -1.60 37.54 -36.69
N SER A 157 -0.89 36.77 -37.50
CA SER A 157 0.56 36.76 -37.63
C SER A 157 1.33 35.77 -36.76
N SER A 158 1.30 34.50 -37.17
CA SER A 158 2.34 33.51 -36.86
C SER A 158 3.65 33.91 -37.58
N LYS A 159 4.44 34.79 -36.97
CA LYS A 159 5.87 34.79 -37.22
C LYS A 159 6.45 33.55 -36.55
N GLN A 160 6.84 32.57 -37.37
CA GLN A 160 7.81 31.57 -36.94
C GLN A 160 9.00 32.29 -36.34
N ILE A 161 9.17 32.17 -35.05
CA ILE A 161 10.42 32.50 -34.38
C ILE A 161 11.37 31.40 -34.84
N GLU A 162 12.17 31.68 -35.88
CA GLU A 162 13.36 30.91 -36.16
C GLU A 162 14.22 30.94 -34.90
N ILE A 163 14.27 29.82 -34.23
CA ILE A 163 15.19 29.60 -33.11
C ILE A 163 16.59 29.58 -33.73
N PRO A 164 17.49 30.53 -33.40
CA PRO A 164 18.78 30.55 -33.99
C PRO A 164 19.59 29.32 -33.63
N ILE A 165 20.11 28.67 -34.65
CA ILE A 165 21.30 27.84 -34.74
C ILE A 165 21.70 27.19 -33.41
N THR A 166 21.39 25.93 -33.30
CA THR A 166 21.85 24.94 -32.31
C THR A 166 23.30 25.15 -31.91
N GLU A 167 23.52 25.67 -30.71
CA GLU A 167 24.82 25.56 -30.06
C GLU A 167 25.18 24.09 -29.92
N PRO A 168 26.45 23.69 -30.19
CA PRO A 168 26.86 22.31 -29.96
C PRO A 168 26.58 21.94 -28.52
N SER A 169 25.83 20.85 -28.32
CA SER A 169 25.57 20.35 -26.98
C SER A 169 26.88 20.04 -26.27
N LEU A 170 26.87 20.07 -24.91
CA LEU A 170 28.05 19.67 -24.12
C LEU A 170 28.61 18.32 -24.62
N MET A 171 27.73 17.43 -25.07
CA MET A 171 28.10 16.14 -25.66
C MET A 171 28.79 16.28 -27.01
N GLU A 172 28.34 17.20 -27.89
CA GLU A 172 29.02 17.47 -29.15
C GLU A 172 30.38 18.14 -28.92
N SER A 173 30.48 19.02 -27.95
CA SER A 173 31.76 19.62 -27.56
C SER A 173 32.71 18.55 -26.98
N LEU A 174 32.25 17.65 -26.17
CA LEU A 174 33.00 16.50 -25.71
C LEU A 174 33.37 15.52 -26.86
N LEU A 175 32.47 15.24 -27.78
CA LEU A 175 32.74 14.46 -28.98
C LEU A 175 33.81 15.08 -29.82
N ASN A 176 33.76 16.38 -30.08
CA ASN A 176 34.77 17.10 -30.83
C ASN A 176 36.15 17.08 -30.13
N LEU A 177 36.18 17.24 -28.79
CA LEU A 177 37.38 17.08 -27.98
C LEU A 177 38.04 15.70 -28.15
N PHE A 178 37.22 14.65 -28.23
CA PHE A 178 37.72 13.29 -28.35
C PHE A 178 37.91 12.83 -29.78
N GLN A 179 37.27 13.41 -30.77
CA GLN A 179 37.39 13.09 -32.20
C GLN A 179 38.72 13.55 -32.79
N ASP A 180 39.33 14.61 -32.21
CA ASP A 180 40.68 14.97 -32.63
C ASP A 180 41.64 13.82 -32.28
N GLN A 181 42.16 13.14 -33.30
CA GLN A 181 43.10 12.02 -33.15
C GLN A 181 44.40 12.43 -32.44
N SER A 182 44.64 13.73 -32.30
CA SER A 182 45.76 14.27 -31.49
C SER A 182 45.46 14.22 -29.98
N SER A 183 44.22 14.04 -29.54
CA SER A 183 43.85 13.99 -28.13
C SER A 183 44.60 12.88 -27.38
N SER A 184 45.33 13.25 -26.39
CA SER A 184 46.07 12.33 -25.53
C SER A 184 45.29 11.95 -24.28
N LEU A 185 44.10 12.51 -24.09
CA LEU A 185 43.27 12.26 -22.90
C LEU A 185 42.83 10.80 -22.82
N ARG A 186 43.07 10.16 -21.69
CA ARG A 186 42.79 8.74 -21.44
C ARG A 186 41.94 8.50 -20.22
N ILE A 187 41.96 9.43 -19.28
CA ILE A 187 41.29 9.27 -17.98
C ILE A 187 40.70 10.61 -17.54
N ILE A 188 39.42 10.58 -17.16
CA ILE A 188 38.82 11.62 -16.36
C ILE A 188 38.44 10.97 -15.02
N GLU A 189 38.87 11.56 -13.92
CA GLU A 189 38.50 11.15 -12.57
C GLU A 189 37.79 12.30 -11.87
N ILE A 190 36.67 11.99 -11.23
CA ILE A 190 35.81 12.94 -10.54
C ILE A 190 35.72 12.47 -9.08
N LYS A 191 35.97 13.35 -8.13
CA LYS A 191 35.88 13.07 -6.70
C LYS A 191 34.97 14.07 -6.03
N GLY A 192 33.92 13.58 -5.36
CA GLY A 192 33.02 14.40 -4.58
C GLY A 192 32.22 15.43 -5.43
N ALA A 193 31.82 15.07 -6.65
CA ALA A 193 30.97 15.94 -7.45
C ALA A 193 29.60 16.13 -6.77
N GLU A 194 29.15 17.37 -6.75
CA GLU A 194 27.79 17.74 -6.39
C GLU A 194 27.04 18.10 -7.69
N LEU A 195 26.06 17.26 -8.02
CA LEU A 195 25.23 17.41 -9.20
C LEU A 195 23.82 17.79 -8.74
N THR A 196 23.27 18.88 -9.25
CA THR A 196 21.87 19.22 -9.04
C THR A 196 21.10 18.96 -10.32
N LEU A 197 20.24 17.93 -10.30
CA LEU A 197 19.32 17.67 -11.39
C LEU A 197 18.07 18.54 -11.21
N ILE A 198 17.86 19.49 -12.11
CA ILE A 198 16.72 20.40 -12.05
C ILE A 198 15.65 19.89 -13.01
N ARG A 199 14.57 19.33 -12.45
CA ARG A 199 13.41 18.85 -13.20
C ARG A 199 12.41 19.99 -13.37
N PRO A 200 11.95 20.31 -14.62
CA PRO A 200 10.92 21.31 -14.84
C PRO A 200 9.59 20.88 -14.27
N LYS A 201 8.66 21.82 -14.14
CA LYS A 201 7.26 21.52 -13.84
C LYS A 201 6.67 20.70 -14.99
N LEU A 202 6.15 19.53 -14.68
CA LEU A 202 5.37 18.68 -15.59
C LEU A 202 3.91 18.72 -15.14
N ASP A 203 2.97 18.35 -15.99
CA ASP A 203 1.52 18.46 -15.73
C ASP A 203 1.08 18.01 -14.33
N LEU A 204 1.67 16.92 -13.84
CA LEU A 204 1.34 16.31 -12.55
C LEU A 204 2.42 16.50 -11.48
N LEU A 205 3.61 16.98 -11.84
CA LEU A 205 4.75 17.07 -10.93
C LEU A 205 5.28 18.50 -10.84
N PRO A 206 5.48 19.06 -9.64
CA PRO A 206 6.09 20.38 -9.46
C PRO A 206 7.54 20.36 -9.93
N ALA A 207 8.09 21.54 -10.26
CA ALA A 207 9.52 21.69 -10.49
C ALA A 207 10.29 21.27 -9.23
N LYS A 208 11.39 20.54 -9.39
CA LYS A 208 12.18 20.05 -8.26
C LYS A 208 13.68 20.02 -8.58
N LYS A 209 14.48 20.40 -7.57
CA LYS A 209 15.93 20.17 -7.55
C LYS A 209 16.21 18.85 -6.83
N ILE A 210 16.94 17.98 -7.49
CA ILE A 210 17.32 16.66 -6.96
C ILE A 210 18.85 16.67 -6.80
N PRO A 211 19.37 16.74 -5.57
CA PRO A 211 20.81 16.69 -5.34
C PRO A 211 21.34 15.27 -5.58
N MET A 212 22.48 15.17 -6.20
CA MET A 212 23.19 13.94 -6.45
C MET A 212 24.67 14.16 -6.14
N PHE A 213 25.31 13.15 -5.56
CA PHE A 213 26.75 13.15 -5.33
C PHE A 213 27.41 12.06 -6.15
N LEU A 214 28.53 12.37 -6.81
CA LEU A 214 29.20 11.45 -7.71
C LEU A 214 30.69 11.41 -7.47
N SER A 215 31.25 10.20 -7.40
CA SER A 215 32.67 9.95 -7.57
C SER A 215 32.86 8.85 -8.61
N ALA A 216 33.59 9.15 -9.65
CA ALA A 216 33.73 8.25 -10.80
C ALA A 216 35.07 8.36 -11.50
N ARG A 217 35.45 7.30 -12.22
CA ARG A 217 36.62 7.29 -13.05
C ARG A 217 36.30 6.76 -14.43
N PHE A 218 36.46 7.58 -15.45
CA PHE A 218 36.21 7.26 -16.85
C PHE A 218 37.52 7.02 -17.61
N LYS A 219 37.61 5.89 -18.30
CA LYS A 219 38.72 5.57 -19.21
C LYS A 219 38.22 5.64 -20.64
N PHE A 220 39.00 6.33 -21.46
CA PHE A 220 38.71 6.53 -22.88
C PHE A 220 39.71 5.75 -23.71
N THR A 221 39.23 4.93 -24.67
CA THR A 221 40.04 4.16 -25.58
C THR A 221 39.50 4.30 -26.99
N HIS A 222 40.36 4.59 -27.96
CA HIS A 222 39.97 4.65 -29.37
C HIS A 222 39.96 3.23 -29.94
N SER A 223 38.84 2.79 -30.48
CA SER A 223 38.70 1.46 -31.12
C SER A 223 38.77 1.54 -32.66
N ALA A 224 38.37 2.67 -33.22
CA ALA A 224 38.42 2.96 -34.66
C ALA A 224 38.46 4.49 -34.87
N PRO A 225 38.75 4.99 -36.07
CA PRO A 225 38.50 6.39 -36.41
C PRO A 225 37.06 6.76 -36.10
N ASN A 226 36.86 7.80 -35.28
CA ASN A 226 35.55 8.30 -34.83
C ASN A 226 34.77 7.39 -33.83
N GLN A 227 35.39 6.38 -33.24
CA GLN A 227 34.79 5.58 -32.18
C GLN A 227 35.63 5.62 -30.90
N ILE A 228 35.04 6.12 -29.83
CA ILE A 228 35.67 6.23 -28.51
C ILE A 228 34.90 5.38 -27.53
N ASN A 229 35.55 4.33 -27.04
CA ASN A 229 34.98 3.52 -25.95
C ASN A 229 35.21 4.22 -24.62
N VAL A 230 34.19 4.35 -23.83
CA VAL A 230 34.23 4.89 -22.46
C VAL A 230 33.89 3.78 -21.49
N ASN A 231 34.80 3.49 -20.59
CA ASN A 231 34.59 2.61 -19.46
C ASN A 231 34.64 3.43 -18.17
N GLY A 232 33.51 3.56 -17.51
CA GLY A 232 33.33 4.27 -16.24
C GLY A 232 33.28 3.30 -15.07
N ASP A 233 33.98 3.65 -14.01
CA ASP A 233 33.90 3.03 -12.70
C ASP A 233 33.28 4.07 -11.76
N LEU A 234 32.05 3.81 -11.30
CA LEU A 234 31.27 4.67 -10.41
C LEU A 234 31.52 4.17 -8.98
N SER A 235 32.49 4.75 -8.31
CA SER A 235 32.86 4.35 -6.95
C SER A 235 31.83 4.82 -5.92
N HIS A 236 31.11 5.90 -6.20
CA HIS A 236 30.04 6.44 -5.38
C HIS A 236 29.09 7.27 -6.24
N LEU A 237 27.79 6.94 -6.18
CA LEU A 237 26.69 7.73 -6.71
C LEU A 237 25.62 7.76 -5.63
N GLU A 238 25.26 8.95 -5.14
CA GLU A 238 24.20 9.11 -4.16
C GLU A 238 23.08 9.96 -4.73
N ILE A 239 21.84 9.51 -4.57
CA ILE A 239 20.62 10.20 -5.01
C ILE A 239 19.61 10.12 -3.86
N GLU A 240 19.22 11.26 -3.29
CA GLU A 240 18.26 11.34 -2.18
C GLU A 240 18.60 10.35 -1.02
N GLY A 241 19.89 10.21 -0.70
CA GLY A 241 20.38 9.33 0.36
C GLY A 241 20.49 7.85 -0.01
N LEU A 242 20.23 7.48 -1.26
CA LEU A 242 20.49 6.15 -1.80
C LEU A 242 21.87 6.13 -2.45
N SER A 243 22.77 5.32 -1.92
CA SER A 243 24.15 5.21 -2.42
C SER A 243 24.33 3.97 -3.30
N PHE A 244 24.90 4.18 -4.48
CA PHE A 244 25.15 3.16 -5.47
C PHE A 244 26.65 3.11 -5.82
N ARG A 245 27.08 1.94 -6.25
CA ARG A 245 28.33 1.71 -6.97
C ARG A 245 28.02 1.02 -8.28
N GLY A 246 28.92 1.15 -9.25
CA GLY A 246 28.65 0.47 -10.51
C GLY A 246 29.62 0.77 -11.62
N THR A 247 29.24 0.36 -12.81
CA THR A 247 30.04 0.52 -14.03
C THR A 247 29.20 1.15 -15.14
N LEU A 248 29.87 1.90 -15.97
CA LEU A 248 29.34 2.44 -17.23
C LEU A 248 30.20 1.93 -18.38
N LYS A 249 29.60 1.40 -19.43
CA LYS A 249 30.29 1.09 -20.69
C LYS A 249 29.49 1.73 -21.82
N THR A 250 30.17 2.52 -22.64
CA THR A 250 29.52 3.18 -23.77
C THR A 250 30.52 3.41 -24.90
N ILE A 251 30.00 3.64 -26.10
CA ILE A 251 30.78 4.08 -27.26
C ILE A 251 30.19 5.43 -27.66
N LEU A 252 31.00 6.48 -27.63
CA LEU A 252 30.56 7.80 -28.06
C LEU A 252 30.36 7.79 -29.58
N ALA A 253 29.14 7.95 -30.00
CA ALA A 253 28.68 8.00 -31.39
C ALA A 253 27.35 8.75 -31.47
N LYS A 254 26.86 9.07 -32.66
CA LYS A 254 25.53 9.72 -32.82
C LYS A 254 24.40 8.86 -32.23
N LYS A 255 24.46 7.53 -32.38
CA LYS A 255 23.68 6.56 -31.62
C LYS A 255 24.65 5.84 -30.68
N THR A 256 24.48 6.08 -29.42
CA THR A 256 25.41 5.71 -28.36
C THR A 256 24.92 4.44 -27.65
N PRO A 257 25.56 3.28 -27.86
CA PRO A 257 25.25 2.12 -27.05
C PRO A 257 25.67 2.39 -25.61
N ILE A 258 24.78 2.14 -24.68
CA ILE A 258 25.03 2.36 -23.26
C ILE A 258 24.74 1.10 -22.48
N ASN A 259 25.63 0.79 -21.53
CA ASN A 259 25.40 -0.24 -20.52
C ASN A 259 25.83 0.36 -19.17
N ILE A 260 24.88 0.49 -18.26
CA ILE A 260 25.12 0.96 -16.88
C ILE A 260 24.64 -0.12 -15.94
N GLU A 261 25.50 -0.51 -15.02
CA GLU A 261 25.17 -1.43 -13.93
C GLU A 261 25.40 -0.70 -12.61
N LEU A 262 24.34 -0.52 -11.83
CA LEU A 262 24.37 0.11 -10.52
C LEU A 262 23.89 -0.88 -9.46
N GLU A 263 24.56 -0.89 -8.32
CA GLU A 263 24.17 -1.70 -7.18
C GLU A 263 24.31 -0.89 -5.90
N SER A 264 23.27 -0.93 -5.05
CA SER A 264 23.30 -0.41 -3.68
C SER A 264 23.41 -1.58 -2.71
N THR A 265 24.37 -1.54 -1.78
CA THR A 265 24.62 -2.61 -0.82
C THR A 265 23.80 -2.48 0.46
N SER A 266 23.28 -1.30 0.75
CA SER A 266 22.37 -1.07 1.87
C SER A 266 21.65 0.26 1.68
N ALA A 267 20.35 0.28 1.94
CA ALA A 267 19.56 1.51 1.96
C ALA A 267 18.47 1.41 3.02
N SER A 268 18.14 2.52 3.64
CA SER A 268 17.01 2.61 4.54
C SER A 268 15.72 2.78 3.74
N VAL A 269 14.64 2.16 4.16
CA VAL A 269 13.31 2.42 3.57
C VAL A 269 12.86 3.88 3.73
N LYS A 270 13.44 4.61 4.71
CA LYS A 270 13.24 6.06 4.86
C LYS A 270 13.72 6.81 3.61
N ASN A 271 14.84 6.39 3.01
CA ASN A 271 15.37 7.00 1.79
C ASN A 271 14.42 6.79 0.61
N ILE A 272 13.77 5.60 0.54
CA ILE A 272 12.73 5.35 -0.48
C ILE A 272 11.52 6.25 -0.27
N ASN A 273 11.06 6.43 0.97
CA ASN A 273 9.96 7.39 1.23
C ASN A 273 10.34 8.79 0.77
N THR A 274 11.55 9.26 1.08
CA THR A 274 12.06 10.57 0.64
C THR A 274 12.07 10.66 -0.88
N LEU A 275 12.59 9.64 -1.57
CA LEU A 275 12.61 9.58 -3.04
C LEU A 275 11.17 9.53 -3.61
N ALA A 276 10.29 8.74 -3.03
CA ALA A 276 8.89 8.63 -3.46
C ALA A 276 8.13 9.96 -3.27
N GLU A 277 8.33 10.66 -2.15
CA GLU A 277 7.81 12.01 -1.91
C GLU A 277 8.39 13.02 -2.90
N ALA A 278 9.68 12.88 -3.21
CA ALA A 278 10.35 13.69 -4.22
C ALA A 278 9.75 13.55 -5.62
N LEU A 279 9.24 12.38 -5.95
CA LEU A 279 8.67 12.05 -7.26
C LEU A 279 7.14 12.22 -7.30
N SER A 280 6.44 12.23 -6.16
CA SER A 280 4.99 12.31 -6.09
C SER A 280 4.48 13.76 -6.05
N LYS A 281 3.28 14.00 -6.58
CA LYS A 281 2.59 15.29 -6.53
C LYS A 281 1.88 15.52 -5.20
N THR A 282 1.55 14.46 -4.49
CA THR A 282 0.72 14.50 -3.29
C THR A 282 1.52 14.02 -2.09
N ASN A 283 1.50 14.80 -1.01
CA ASN A 283 2.06 14.41 0.30
C ASN A 283 1.33 13.22 0.95
N SER A 284 0.44 12.56 0.23
CA SER A 284 -0.34 11.41 0.71
C SER A 284 -0.04 10.17 -0.12
N ILE A 285 1.09 9.56 0.15
CA ILE A 285 1.32 8.18 -0.30
C ILE A 285 0.36 7.32 0.52
N PRO A 286 -0.53 6.52 -0.11
CA PRO A 286 -1.50 5.69 0.61
C PRO A 286 -0.84 4.58 1.44
N LEU A 287 0.42 4.30 1.19
CA LEU A 287 1.23 3.30 1.85
C LEU A 287 2.54 3.95 2.31
N GLN A 288 2.85 3.86 3.60
CA GLN A 288 4.09 4.37 4.16
C GLN A 288 4.96 3.22 4.65
N PHE A 289 6.23 3.27 4.29
CA PHE A 289 7.24 2.37 4.85
C PHE A 289 7.70 2.94 6.19
N LYS A 290 7.44 2.23 7.30
CA LYS A 290 7.81 2.67 8.65
C LYS A 290 9.23 2.30 9.02
N SER A 291 9.57 1.05 8.84
CA SER A 291 10.88 0.51 9.16
C SER A 291 11.27 -0.56 8.16
N GLY A 292 12.57 -0.81 8.07
CA GLY A 292 13.13 -1.86 7.22
C GLY A 292 14.48 -1.46 6.65
N GLN A 293 15.24 -2.46 6.29
CA GLN A 293 16.53 -2.30 5.64
C GLN A 293 16.53 -3.04 4.32
N ILE A 294 16.88 -2.32 3.28
CA ILE A 294 17.02 -2.89 1.95
C ILE A 294 18.40 -3.54 1.88
N GLU A 295 18.41 -4.82 1.61
CA GLU A 295 19.66 -5.59 1.49
C GLU A 295 20.37 -5.28 0.18
N LYS A 296 19.59 -5.10 -0.89
CA LYS A 296 20.15 -4.90 -2.23
C LYS A 296 19.15 -4.12 -3.10
N ILE A 297 19.68 -3.17 -3.86
CA ILE A 297 19.00 -2.57 -5.02
C ILE A 297 19.95 -2.70 -6.20
N PHE A 298 19.45 -3.10 -7.36
CA PHE A 298 20.23 -3.06 -8.60
C PHE A 298 19.45 -2.37 -9.70
N ILE A 299 20.17 -1.70 -10.59
CA ILE A 299 19.62 -1.04 -11.79
C ILE A 299 20.58 -1.33 -12.93
N HIS A 300 20.10 -2.00 -13.96
CA HIS A 300 20.81 -2.23 -15.21
C HIS A 300 20.11 -1.47 -16.33
N LEU A 301 20.86 -0.63 -17.01
CA LEU A 301 20.38 0.12 -18.15
C LEU A 301 21.19 -0.32 -19.37
N ASN A 302 20.53 -0.83 -20.40
CA ASN A 302 21.18 -1.33 -21.61
C ASN A 302 20.37 -0.91 -22.84
N GLY A 303 21.07 -0.50 -23.90
CA GLY A 303 20.42 -0.15 -25.16
C GLY A 303 21.15 0.90 -25.99
N LEU A 304 20.44 1.48 -26.94
CA LEU A 304 20.93 2.56 -27.77
C LEU A 304 20.27 3.88 -27.36
N VAL A 305 21.07 4.86 -26.99
CA VAL A 305 20.62 6.23 -26.70
C VAL A 305 20.78 7.04 -27.97
N ASP A 306 19.65 7.52 -28.49
CA ASP A 306 19.60 8.47 -29.60
C ASP A 306 19.31 9.88 -29.06
N LEU A 307 20.34 10.71 -28.99
CA LEU A 307 20.23 12.06 -28.45
C LEU A 307 19.43 13.03 -29.35
N SER A 308 19.15 12.63 -30.60
CA SER A 308 18.50 13.51 -31.57
C SER A 308 16.97 13.47 -31.56
N ASP A 309 16.33 12.36 -31.07
CA ASP A 309 14.87 12.21 -31.09
C ASP A 309 14.31 11.80 -29.72
N ASN A 310 14.42 10.52 -29.40
CA ASN A 310 13.89 9.98 -28.14
C ASN A 310 14.98 9.11 -27.49
N PRO A 311 15.72 9.67 -26.49
CA PRO A 311 16.93 9.04 -25.99
C PRO A 311 16.71 7.68 -25.32
N LEU A 312 15.48 7.36 -24.89
CA LEU A 312 15.18 6.11 -24.18
C LEU A 312 14.35 5.12 -25.00
N LYS A 313 14.10 5.39 -26.28
CA LYS A 313 13.24 4.52 -27.11
C LYS A 313 13.80 3.11 -27.28
N GLU A 314 15.11 2.97 -27.42
CA GLU A 314 15.79 1.70 -27.61
C GLU A 314 16.55 1.26 -26.35
N VAL A 315 16.15 1.79 -25.17
CA VAL A 315 16.78 1.49 -23.89
C VAL A 315 15.89 0.58 -23.07
N VAL A 316 16.49 -0.46 -22.51
CA VAL A 316 15.88 -1.37 -21.52
C VAL A 316 16.47 -1.06 -20.15
N ILE A 317 15.61 -0.86 -19.16
CA ILE A 317 16.02 -0.68 -17.76
C ILE A 317 15.49 -1.86 -16.97
N GLU A 318 16.39 -2.65 -16.43
CA GLU A 318 16.08 -3.69 -15.46
C GLU A 318 16.40 -3.18 -14.06
N SER A 319 15.49 -3.42 -13.13
CA SER A 319 15.71 -3.03 -11.75
C SER A 319 15.17 -4.09 -10.79
N GLY A 320 15.74 -4.13 -9.61
CA GLY A 320 15.21 -4.99 -8.56
C GLY A 320 15.73 -4.61 -7.19
N PHE A 321 15.05 -5.13 -6.18
CA PHE A 321 15.42 -4.96 -4.79
C PHE A 321 15.17 -6.23 -3.98
N LYS A 322 15.84 -6.33 -2.85
CA LYS A 322 15.61 -7.35 -1.83
C LYS A 322 15.57 -6.70 -0.45
N ILE A 323 14.54 -7.06 0.34
CA ILE A 323 14.30 -6.55 1.69
C ILE A 323 13.99 -7.74 2.59
N GLY A 324 14.79 -7.97 3.64
CA GLY A 324 14.57 -9.09 4.56
C GLY A 324 13.36 -8.87 5.46
N LYS A 325 13.26 -7.69 6.08
CA LYS A 325 12.11 -7.31 6.93
C LYS A 325 11.66 -5.90 6.59
N LEU A 326 10.37 -5.70 6.51
CA LEU A 326 9.74 -4.43 6.16
C LEU A 326 8.46 -4.25 6.97
N GLU A 327 8.28 -3.08 7.56
CA GLU A 327 7.01 -2.69 8.15
C GLU A 327 6.36 -1.60 7.30
N ILE A 328 5.13 -1.83 6.93
CA ILE A 328 4.31 -0.87 6.18
C ILE A 328 3.12 -0.42 7.01
N SER A 329 2.62 0.77 6.74
CA SER A 329 1.38 1.27 7.33
C SER A 329 0.46 1.84 6.27
N ILE A 330 -0.84 1.72 6.54
CA ILE A 330 -1.89 2.39 5.77
C ILE A 330 -2.47 3.50 6.66
N PRO A 331 -2.04 4.76 6.52
CA PRO A 331 -2.31 5.84 7.49
C PRO A 331 -3.79 6.12 7.75
N LYS A 332 -4.68 5.75 6.82
CA LYS A 332 -6.13 5.95 6.96
C LYS A 332 -6.86 4.82 7.68
N VAL A 333 -6.17 3.75 8.05
CA VAL A 333 -6.74 2.56 8.68
C VAL A 333 -6.01 2.27 9.97
N LYS A 334 -6.49 2.82 11.10
CA LYS A 334 -5.85 2.69 12.43
C LYS A 334 -5.43 1.27 12.84
N LYS A 335 -6.09 0.23 12.33
CA LYS A 335 -5.75 -1.17 12.66
C LYS A 335 -4.68 -1.78 11.73
N LEU A 336 -4.25 -1.06 10.70
CA LEU A 336 -3.24 -1.51 9.75
C LEU A 336 -2.01 -0.56 9.79
N GLU A 337 -1.61 -0.15 10.99
CA GLU A 337 -0.49 0.78 11.18
C GLU A 337 0.88 0.09 11.13
N ASN A 338 0.94 -1.21 11.43
CA ASN A 338 2.17 -1.99 11.42
C ASN A 338 1.90 -3.35 10.78
N ILE A 339 2.05 -3.41 9.47
CA ILE A 339 1.91 -4.65 8.70
C ILE A 339 3.32 -5.19 8.45
N PRO A 340 3.71 -6.31 9.07
CA PRO A 340 5.01 -6.89 8.85
C PRO A 340 5.05 -7.64 7.52
N LEU A 341 6.05 -7.35 6.71
CA LEU A 341 6.40 -8.10 5.52
C LEU A 341 7.81 -8.67 5.68
N SER A 342 8.06 -9.86 5.19
CA SER A 342 9.39 -10.44 5.16
C SER A 342 9.72 -11.01 3.78
N ASP A 343 11.01 -11.20 3.53
CA ASP A 343 11.55 -11.77 2.30
C ASP A 343 10.97 -11.13 1.03
N VAL A 344 10.83 -9.79 1.07
CA VAL A 344 10.28 -9.05 -0.05
C VAL A 344 11.34 -8.88 -1.12
N ASP A 345 11.08 -9.42 -2.30
CA ASP A 345 11.89 -9.19 -3.50
C ASP A 345 11.04 -8.60 -4.63
N GLY A 346 11.67 -7.71 -5.39
CA GLY A 346 11.03 -7.10 -6.53
C GLY A 346 11.97 -7.08 -7.74
N ARG A 347 11.41 -7.35 -8.92
CA ARG A 347 12.13 -7.24 -10.20
C ARG A 347 11.24 -6.61 -11.25
N GLY A 348 11.80 -5.71 -12.03
CA GLY A 348 11.07 -5.02 -13.07
C GLY A 348 11.91 -4.74 -14.29
N VAL A 349 11.22 -4.61 -15.42
CA VAL A 349 11.79 -4.25 -16.71
C VAL A 349 10.97 -3.11 -17.29
N TRP A 350 11.63 -2.02 -17.58
CA TRP A 350 11.07 -0.92 -18.35
C TRP A 350 11.59 -0.98 -19.80
N LYS A 351 10.68 -0.98 -20.75
CA LYS A 351 10.98 -0.98 -22.18
C LYS A 351 9.84 -0.32 -22.94
N ASP A 352 10.16 0.49 -23.95
CA ASP A 352 9.19 1.15 -24.85
C ASP A 352 8.06 1.90 -24.12
N GLY A 353 8.37 2.53 -22.98
CA GLY A 353 7.40 3.24 -22.15
C GLY A 353 6.55 2.35 -21.25
N ILE A 354 6.80 1.05 -21.20
CA ILE A 354 6.10 0.08 -20.37
C ILE A 354 7.02 -0.43 -19.29
N LEU A 355 6.62 -0.24 -18.03
CA LEU A 355 7.24 -0.86 -16.85
C LEU A 355 6.44 -2.08 -16.45
N ASN A 356 7.06 -3.24 -16.47
CA ASN A 356 6.54 -4.47 -15.89
C ASN A 356 7.31 -4.76 -14.61
N TYR A 357 6.64 -4.86 -13.47
CA TYR A 357 7.27 -5.09 -12.18
C TYR A 357 6.60 -6.24 -11.45
N LYS A 358 7.38 -7.19 -10.97
CA LYS A 358 6.91 -8.30 -10.15
C LYS A 358 7.49 -8.16 -8.74
N ILE A 359 6.64 -8.31 -7.72
CA ILE A 359 7.00 -8.24 -6.30
C ILE A 359 6.49 -9.51 -5.64
N ASN A 360 7.35 -10.18 -4.89
CA ASN A 360 7.00 -11.32 -4.05
C ASN A 360 7.37 -10.99 -2.61
N GLY A 361 6.72 -11.63 -1.66
CA GLY A 361 7.01 -11.45 -0.25
C GLY A 361 6.16 -12.36 0.63
N MET A 362 6.43 -12.33 1.92
CA MET A 362 5.64 -13.02 2.93
C MET A 362 4.89 -12.02 3.80
N LEU A 363 3.63 -12.32 4.12
CA LEU A 363 2.77 -11.59 5.03
C LEU A 363 2.02 -12.60 5.90
N TRP A 364 2.05 -12.43 7.22
CA TRP A 364 1.31 -13.28 8.15
C TRP A 364 1.50 -14.78 7.86
N ASP A 365 2.75 -15.21 7.73
CA ASP A 365 3.18 -16.57 7.41
C ASP A 365 2.72 -17.13 6.04
N GLY A 366 1.97 -16.36 5.27
CA GLY A 366 1.57 -16.67 3.91
C GLY A 366 2.37 -15.88 2.86
N THR A 367 2.03 -16.05 1.59
CA THR A 367 2.75 -15.45 0.46
C THR A 367 1.93 -14.35 -0.22
N ILE A 368 2.63 -13.31 -0.69
CA ILE A 368 2.08 -12.26 -1.54
C ILE A 368 2.86 -12.23 -2.85
N GLU A 369 2.16 -12.19 -3.95
CA GLU A 369 2.71 -11.93 -5.28
C GLU A 369 1.95 -10.78 -5.93
N SER A 370 2.67 -9.76 -6.43
CA SER A 370 2.08 -8.61 -7.09
C SER A 370 2.76 -8.36 -8.44
N ASN A 371 1.97 -8.26 -9.49
CA ASN A 371 2.40 -7.89 -10.82
C ASN A 371 1.87 -6.50 -11.14
N LEU A 372 2.76 -5.57 -11.44
CA LEU A 372 2.46 -4.18 -11.76
C LEU A 372 2.88 -3.88 -13.19
N ILE A 373 1.97 -3.38 -14.00
CA ILE A 373 2.23 -2.92 -15.36
C ILE A 373 1.87 -1.43 -15.42
N ILE A 374 2.86 -0.60 -15.70
CA ILE A 374 2.67 0.84 -15.91
C ILE A 374 3.01 1.16 -17.35
N ASN A 375 2.06 1.73 -18.07
CA ASN A 375 2.26 2.18 -19.43
C ASN A 375 2.29 3.72 -19.45
N LEU A 376 3.44 4.27 -19.77
CA LEU A 376 3.72 5.71 -19.85
C LEU A 376 4.29 6.04 -21.25
N PRO A 377 3.51 5.94 -22.32
CA PRO A 377 4.02 6.07 -23.68
C PRO A 377 4.63 7.44 -23.98
N ASP A 378 4.19 8.46 -23.27
CA ASP A 378 4.60 9.84 -23.44
C ASP A 378 5.45 10.38 -22.28
N LEU A 379 5.98 9.49 -21.41
CA LEU A 379 6.82 9.92 -20.27
C LEU A 379 7.97 10.82 -20.73
N LEU A 380 8.62 10.47 -21.83
CA LEU A 380 9.73 11.22 -22.40
C LEU A 380 9.31 12.51 -23.13
N LYS A 381 8.02 12.65 -23.42
CA LYS A 381 7.44 13.91 -23.93
C LYS A 381 6.95 14.82 -22.81
N GLY A 382 7.22 14.45 -21.55
CA GLY A 382 6.79 15.20 -20.37
C GLY A 382 5.34 14.94 -19.96
N SER A 383 4.64 14.02 -20.61
CA SER A 383 3.28 13.63 -20.24
C SER A 383 3.30 12.38 -19.38
N PHE A 384 2.70 12.47 -18.19
CA PHE A 384 2.41 11.30 -17.32
C PHE A 384 1.04 10.69 -17.63
N ALA A 385 0.44 11.01 -18.79
CA ALA A 385 -0.77 10.35 -19.24
C ALA A 385 -0.48 8.89 -19.57
N GLY A 386 -1.00 7.99 -18.76
CA GLY A 386 -0.74 6.58 -18.92
C GLY A 386 -1.79 5.73 -18.22
N THR A 387 -1.57 4.43 -18.24
CA THR A 387 -2.40 3.48 -17.54
C THR A 387 -1.54 2.66 -16.60
N TYR A 388 -2.10 2.25 -15.48
CA TYR A 388 -1.47 1.23 -14.67
C TYR A 388 -2.44 0.08 -14.39
N ASN A 389 -1.92 -1.13 -14.38
CA ASN A 389 -2.62 -2.33 -13.98
C ASN A 389 -1.81 -2.99 -12.87
N SER A 390 -2.45 -3.38 -11.79
CA SER A 390 -1.83 -4.24 -10.79
C SER A 390 -2.70 -5.46 -10.53
N ALA A 391 -2.05 -6.60 -10.37
CA ALA A 391 -2.69 -7.84 -9.94
C ALA A 391 -1.89 -8.36 -8.75
N THR A 392 -2.51 -8.40 -7.58
CA THR A 392 -1.90 -8.89 -6.36
C THR A 392 -2.67 -10.12 -5.91
N THR A 393 -1.98 -11.22 -5.69
CA THR A 393 -2.50 -12.45 -5.09
C THR A 393 -1.88 -12.65 -3.73
N PHE A 394 -2.63 -13.24 -2.83
CA PHE A 394 -2.15 -13.65 -1.53
C PHE A 394 -2.69 -15.04 -1.22
N ASN A 395 -1.82 -15.87 -0.68
CA ASN A 395 -2.12 -17.27 -0.42
C ASN A 395 -1.70 -17.64 1.00
N GLU A 396 -2.59 -18.41 1.65
CA GLU A 396 -2.35 -19.00 2.97
C GLU A 396 -1.96 -17.99 4.07
N LEU A 397 -2.52 -16.76 4.02
CA LEU A 397 -2.29 -15.78 5.07
C LEU A 397 -2.92 -16.27 6.39
N ASP A 398 -2.11 -16.43 7.43
CA ASP A 398 -2.61 -16.78 8.77
C ASP A 398 -3.12 -15.51 9.49
N LEU A 399 -4.43 -15.42 9.67
CA LEU A 399 -5.06 -14.29 10.35
C LEU A 399 -4.70 -14.18 11.84
N SER A 400 -4.26 -15.27 12.47
CA SER A 400 -3.82 -15.25 13.87
C SER A 400 -2.52 -14.45 14.03
N SER A 401 -1.64 -14.49 13.03
CA SER A 401 -0.39 -13.71 12.97
C SER A 401 -0.62 -12.23 12.67
N ALA A 402 -1.84 -11.82 12.29
CA ALA A 402 -2.15 -10.43 11.94
C ALA A 402 -2.31 -9.49 13.15
N GLY A 403 -2.41 -10.04 14.37
CA GLY A 403 -2.54 -9.26 15.59
C GLY A 403 -3.85 -8.48 15.72
N PHE A 404 -4.94 -8.95 15.11
CA PHE A 404 -6.26 -8.33 15.23
C PHE A 404 -6.78 -8.41 16.67
N SER A 405 -7.56 -7.40 17.09
CA SER A 405 -8.26 -7.40 18.37
C SER A 405 -9.75 -7.13 18.14
N PRO A 406 -10.64 -8.08 18.46
CA PRO A 406 -10.39 -9.41 19.04
C PRO A 406 -9.61 -10.33 18.10
N PRO A 407 -8.95 -11.38 18.61
CA PRO A 407 -8.18 -12.31 17.82
C PRO A 407 -9.04 -12.97 16.73
N MET A 408 -8.50 -13.03 15.52
CA MET A 408 -9.11 -13.73 14.38
C MET A 408 -8.27 -14.95 14.05
N VAL A 409 -8.90 -16.07 13.79
CA VAL A 409 -8.24 -17.30 13.34
C VAL A 409 -8.79 -17.68 11.98
N GLY A 410 -7.96 -18.23 11.13
CA GLY A 410 -8.34 -18.69 9.79
C GLY A 410 -7.25 -18.43 8.77
N THR A 411 -7.38 -19.08 7.63
CA THR A 411 -6.43 -18.94 6.51
C THR A 411 -7.08 -18.17 5.38
N ALA A 412 -6.45 -17.07 4.95
CA ALA A 412 -6.99 -16.20 3.92
C ALA A 412 -6.24 -16.35 2.58
N ASN A 413 -7.02 -16.50 1.51
CA ASN A 413 -6.55 -16.52 0.13
C ASN A 413 -7.31 -15.48 -0.68
N GLY A 414 -6.69 -14.92 -1.73
CA GLY A 414 -7.43 -14.00 -2.57
C GLY A 414 -6.62 -13.25 -3.59
N SER A 415 -7.29 -12.31 -4.25
CA SER A 415 -6.65 -11.42 -5.22
C SER A 415 -7.28 -10.04 -5.21
N ILE A 416 -6.45 -9.04 -5.50
CA ILE A 416 -6.86 -7.66 -5.74
C ILE A 416 -6.28 -7.22 -7.08
N ASN A 417 -7.16 -6.77 -7.96
CA ASN A 417 -6.78 -6.26 -9.26
C ASN A 417 -7.19 -4.79 -9.35
N THR A 418 -6.28 -3.96 -9.79
CA THR A 418 -6.55 -2.54 -9.99
C THR A 418 -6.17 -2.15 -11.41
N LYS A 419 -7.08 -1.46 -12.08
CA LYS A 419 -6.84 -0.85 -13.39
C LYS A 419 -7.13 0.63 -13.27
N SER A 420 -6.21 1.46 -13.73
CA SER A 420 -6.38 2.89 -13.74
C SER A 420 -6.01 3.46 -15.10
N SER A 421 -6.79 4.44 -15.52
CA SER A 421 -6.38 5.39 -16.55
C SER A 421 -6.27 6.74 -15.84
N LEU A 422 -5.16 7.43 -16.00
CA LEU A 422 -4.91 8.71 -15.35
C LEU A 422 -6.01 9.75 -15.65
N ASN A 423 -6.76 9.55 -16.73
CA ASN A 423 -7.87 10.42 -17.17
C ASN A 423 -9.28 9.86 -16.89
N LYS A 424 -9.44 8.59 -16.50
CA LYS A 424 -10.75 7.94 -16.36
C LYS A 424 -11.05 7.38 -14.96
N GLY A 425 -10.13 7.58 -14.01
CA GLY A 425 -10.27 7.06 -12.66
C GLY A 425 -9.76 5.64 -12.48
N MET A 426 -9.95 5.13 -11.28
CA MET A 426 -9.43 3.84 -10.83
C MET A 426 -10.56 2.84 -10.68
N HIS A 427 -10.39 1.65 -11.24
CA HIS A 427 -11.27 0.50 -11.06
C HIS A 427 -10.51 -0.58 -10.30
N THR A 428 -11.04 -0.99 -9.14
CA THR A 428 -10.46 -2.04 -8.32
C THR A 428 -11.48 -3.14 -8.09
N TYR A 429 -11.09 -4.38 -8.29
CA TYR A 429 -11.92 -5.55 -8.01
C TYR A 429 -11.08 -6.66 -7.41
N GLY A 430 -11.72 -7.53 -6.65
CA GLY A 430 -11.00 -8.61 -6.01
C GLY A 430 -11.91 -9.62 -5.36
N ASN A 431 -11.28 -10.67 -4.90
CA ASN A 431 -11.90 -11.71 -4.10
C ASN A 431 -11.04 -12.01 -2.88
N LEU A 432 -11.71 -12.40 -1.81
CA LEU A 432 -11.12 -12.90 -0.58
C LEU A 432 -11.87 -14.13 -0.18
N GLU A 433 -11.15 -15.19 0.11
CA GLU A 433 -11.67 -16.43 0.68
C GLU A 433 -10.95 -16.68 2.00
N ILE A 434 -11.69 -16.87 3.07
CA ILE A 434 -11.14 -17.21 4.39
C ILE A 434 -11.71 -18.58 4.77
N ASN A 435 -10.83 -19.52 5.05
CA ASN A 435 -11.18 -20.87 5.48
C ASN A 435 -10.98 -21.00 6.98
N ASN A 436 -11.87 -21.76 7.65
CA ASN A 436 -11.86 -22.04 9.07
C ASN A 436 -11.82 -20.76 9.93
N PHE A 437 -12.64 -19.78 9.53
CA PHE A 437 -12.70 -18.50 10.22
C PHE A 437 -13.37 -18.63 11.58
N SER A 438 -12.72 -18.11 12.60
CA SER A 438 -13.33 -17.92 13.93
C SER A 438 -12.93 -16.59 14.53
N LEU A 439 -13.80 -16.06 15.35
CA LEU A 439 -13.56 -14.84 16.12
C LEU A 439 -13.90 -15.14 17.59
N GLU A 440 -12.94 -14.90 18.47
CA GLU A 440 -13.16 -14.99 19.90
C GLU A 440 -13.92 -13.76 20.38
N HIS A 441 -15.20 -13.94 20.67
CA HIS A 441 -16.12 -12.93 21.18
C HIS A 441 -17.06 -13.53 22.24
N GLU A 442 -17.87 -12.71 22.92
CA GLU A 442 -18.89 -13.16 23.90
C GLU A 442 -19.81 -14.26 23.32
N ILE A 443 -20.14 -14.14 22.03
CA ILE A 443 -20.84 -15.20 21.28
C ILE A 443 -19.82 -15.78 20.32
N PRO A 444 -19.24 -16.94 20.61
CA PRO A 444 -18.29 -17.56 19.71
C PRO A 444 -18.99 -17.98 18.42
N TYR A 445 -18.37 -17.65 17.31
CA TYR A 445 -18.84 -18.10 16.02
C TYR A 445 -17.68 -18.63 15.18
N THR A 446 -17.98 -19.69 14.45
CA THR A 446 -17.05 -20.30 13.50
C THR A 446 -17.72 -20.39 12.14
N VAL A 447 -16.94 -20.15 11.10
CA VAL A 447 -17.38 -20.21 9.70
C VAL A 447 -16.39 -21.08 8.95
N LYS A 448 -16.86 -22.13 8.31
CA LYS A 448 -15.97 -23.00 7.53
C LYS A 448 -15.34 -22.24 6.35
N GLN A 449 -16.13 -21.42 5.70
CA GLN A 449 -15.65 -20.61 4.57
C GLN A 449 -16.37 -19.27 4.49
N VAL A 450 -15.61 -18.19 4.37
CA VAL A 450 -16.08 -16.83 4.06
C VAL A 450 -15.58 -16.47 2.68
N THR A 451 -16.48 -16.08 1.79
CA THR A 451 -16.13 -15.54 0.47
C THR A 451 -16.58 -14.09 0.37
N PHE A 452 -15.67 -13.22 -0.04
CA PHE A 452 -15.92 -11.80 -0.24
C PHE A 452 -15.44 -11.40 -1.63
N ASN A 453 -16.36 -10.99 -2.50
CA ASN A 453 -16.04 -10.46 -3.83
C ASN A 453 -16.44 -9.00 -3.88
N PHE A 454 -15.58 -8.15 -4.40
CA PHE A 454 -15.85 -6.71 -4.51
C PHE A 454 -15.43 -6.12 -5.84
N SER A 455 -16.08 -5.01 -6.20
CA SER A 455 -15.76 -4.17 -7.34
C SER A 455 -15.98 -2.71 -6.96
N GLN A 456 -15.03 -1.87 -7.27
CA GLN A 456 -15.07 -0.44 -7.07
C GLN A 456 -14.78 0.27 -8.38
N ASP A 457 -15.83 0.81 -9.00
CA ASP A 457 -15.76 1.51 -10.28
C ASP A 457 -15.54 3.03 -10.12
N SER A 458 -15.73 3.53 -8.91
CA SER A 458 -15.50 4.92 -8.55
C SER A 458 -14.99 5.03 -7.12
N PRO A 459 -14.23 6.09 -6.75
CA PRO A 459 -13.75 6.28 -5.38
C PRO A 459 -14.88 6.42 -4.35
N HIS A 460 -16.12 6.62 -4.81
CA HIS A 460 -17.27 6.85 -3.94
C HIS A 460 -18.22 5.66 -3.82
N GLN A 461 -17.98 4.56 -4.54
CA GLN A 461 -18.89 3.41 -4.51
C GLN A 461 -18.15 2.10 -4.66
N THR A 462 -18.33 1.20 -3.69
CA THR A 462 -17.90 -0.20 -3.75
C THR A 462 -19.13 -1.11 -3.75
N LEU A 463 -19.18 -2.03 -4.69
CA LEU A 463 -20.12 -3.13 -4.70
C LEU A 463 -19.43 -4.37 -4.17
N ALA A 464 -20.08 -5.11 -3.28
CA ALA A 464 -19.52 -6.34 -2.76
C ALA A 464 -20.59 -7.43 -2.63
N ARG A 465 -20.15 -8.67 -2.66
CA ARG A 465 -20.95 -9.84 -2.28
C ARG A 465 -20.20 -10.60 -1.20
N VAL A 466 -20.89 -10.87 -0.12
CA VAL A 466 -20.40 -11.71 0.98
C VAL A 466 -21.19 -13.01 0.99
N GLN A 467 -20.49 -14.11 1.19
CA GLN A 467 -21.10 -15.42 1.43
C GLN A 467 -20.35 -16.13 2.54
N LEU A 468 -21.10 -16.70 3.46
CA LEU A 468 -20.62 -17.51 4.58
C LEU A 468 -21.19 -18.91 4.37
N ASN A 469 -20.37 -19.94 4.48
CA ASN A 469 -20.77 -21.34 4.40
C ASN A 469 -20.47 -22.01 5.74
N ASP A 470 -21.41 -22.81 6.22
CA ASP A 470 -21.33 -23.55 7.48
C ASP A 470 -20.98 -22.62 8.65
N LEU A 471 -21.79 -21.57 8.85
CA LEU A 471 -21.69 -20.68 10.00
C LEU A 471 -22.34 -21.33 11.21
N GLN A 472 -21.55 -21.58 12.23
CA GLN A 472 -22.04 -21.97 13.54
C GLN A 472 -22.07 -20.76 14.47
N LEU A 473 -23.26 -20.38 14.89
CA LEU A 473 -23.50 -19.29 15.82
C LEU A 473 -24.08 -19.88 17.10
N ASN A 474 -23.26 -20.04 18.14
CA ASN A 474 -23.62 -20.76 19.34
C ASN A 474 -24.19 -22.15 18.98
N ASN A 475 -25.51 -22.36 19.17
CA ASN A 475 -26.20 -23.64 18.91
C ASN A 475 -26.89 -23.68 17.53
N VAL A 476 -26.87 -22.61 16.77
CA VAL A 476 -27.55 -22.51 15.47
C VAL A 476 -26.57 -22.77 14.34
N LEU A 477 -26.86 -23.77 13.53
CA LEU A 477 -26.13 -24.06 12.31
C LEU A 477 -26.81 -23.38 11.12
N ILE A 478 -26.08 -22.53 10.46
CA ILE A 478 -26.49 -21.81 9.23
C ILE A 478 -25.70 -22.40 8.07
N ASN A 479 -26.36 -23.11 7.18
CA ASN A 479 -25.70 -23.75 6.05
C ASN A 479 -25.05 -22.69 5.12
N THR A 480 -25.79 -21.66 4.77
CA THR A 480 -25.25 -20.53 4.02
C THR A 480 -25.88 -19.20 4.43
N ALA A 481 -25.07 -18.16 4.45
CA ALA A 481 -25.56 -16.80 4.57
C ALA A 481 -24.92 -15.94 3.48
N SER A 482 -25.70 -15.13 2.76
CA SER A 482 -25.15 -14.30 1.69
C SER A 482 -25.87 -12.95 1.61
N SER A 483 -25.14 -11.92 1.14
CA SER A 483 -25.73 -10.60 0.88
C SER A 483 -24.93 -9.83 -0.16
N LYS A 484 -25.60 -8.94 -0.87
CA LYS A 484 -24.97 -7.91 -1.69
C LYS A 484 -24.87 -6.62 -0.88
N LEU A 485 -23.69 -6.01 -0.92
CA LEU A 485 -23.35 -4.78 -0.24
C LEU A 485 -23.11 -3.69 -1.28
N LYS A 486 -23.67 -2.51 -1.04
CA LYS A 486 -23.30 -1.28 -1.74
C LYS A 486 -22.80 -0.29 -0.69
N ILE A 487 -21.49 -0.05 -0.73
CA ILE A 487 -20.80 0.82 0.21
C ILE A 487 -20.55 2.16 -0.47
N SER A 488 -20.98 3.24 0.16
CA SER A 488 -20.78 4.61 -0.29
C SER A 488 -20.31 5.46 0.90
N PRO A 489 -19.73 6.64 0.72
CA PRO A 489 -19.38 7.51 1.83
C PRO A 489 -20.58 7.76 2.74
N GLY A 490 -20.46 7.38 4.00
CA GLY A 490 -21.49 7.55 5.01
C GLY A 490 -22.67 6.59 4.95
N LYS A 491 -22.72 5.62 4.01
CA LYS A 491 -23.86 4.70 3.86
C LYS A 491 -23.43 3.32 3.38
N VAL A 492 -23.99 2.28 4.01
CA VAL A 492 -23.93 0.89 3.55
C VAL A 492 -25.34 0.39 3.31
N LEU A 493 -25.59 -0.14 2.12
CA LEU A 493 -26.86 -0.77 1.75
C LEU A 493 -26.65 -2.28 1.63
N LEU A 494 -27.46 -3.07 2.36
CA LEU A 494 -27.55 -4.52 2.24
C LEU A 494 -28.77 -4.87 1.41
N SER A 495 -28.59 -5.72 0.41
CA SER A 495 -29.69 -6.17 -0.46
C SER A 495 -29.53 -7.66 -0.80
N ASN A 496 -30.66 -8.29 -1.12
CA ASN A 496 -30.69 -9.72 -1.46
C ASN A 496 -30.01 -10.60 -0.40
N GLY A 497 -30.13 -10.19 0.88
CA GLY A 497 -29.65 -10.99 2.00
C GLY A 497 -30.45 -12.27 2.12
N ARG A 498 -29.76 -13.41 2.27
CA ARG A 498 -30.37 -14.72 2.40
C ARG A 498 -29.58 -15.57 3.38
N ILE A 499 -30.26 -16.13 4.34
CA ILE A 499 -29.75 -17.12 5.27
C ILE A 499 -30.51 -18.42 5.01
N VAL A 500 -29.81 -19.52 4.81
CA VAL A 500 -30.37 -20.87 4.64
C VAL A 500 -30.04 -21.67 5.87
N LEU A 501 -31.06 -22.07 6.59
CA LEU A 501 -31.00 -23.00 7.70
C LEU A 501 -31.23 -24.44 7.19
N SER A 502 -31.32 -25.43 8.09
CA SER A 502 -31.52 -26.82 7.72
C SER A 502 -32.79 -27.01 6.86
N ASN A 503 -33.88 -26.33 7.20
CA ASN A 503 -35.16 -26.44 6.51
C ASN A 503 -35.83 -25.12 6.16
N GLY A 504 -35.29 -24.00 6.60
CA GLY A 504 -35.88 -22.67 6.42
C GLY A 504 -34.97 -21.68 5.71
N THR A 505 -35.55 -20.58 5.30
CA THR A 505 -34.84 -19.50 4.68
C THR A 505 -35.25 -18.17 5.33
N ILE A 506 -34.24 -17.34 5.65
CA ILE A 506 -34.45 -15.96 6.09
C ILE A 506 -33.93 -15.03 5.00
N LEU A 507 -34.81 -14.17 4.51
CA LEU A 507 -34.44 -13.07 3.62
C LEU A 507 -34.26 -11.80 4.45
N PHE A 508 -33.23 -11.03 4.16
CA PHE A 508 -33.01 -9.77 4.84
C PHE A 508 -32.50 -8.68 3.90
N SER A 509 -32.79 -7.44 4.27
CA SER A 509 -32.27 -6.26 3.61
C SER A 509 -32.13 -5.14 4.63
N GLY A 510 -31.26 -4.19 4.36
CA GLY A 510 -31.11 -3.09 5.31
C GLY A 510 -30.21 -1.98 4.80
N ASN A 511 -30.10 -0.95 5.61
CA ASN A 511 -29.16 0.13 5.38
C ASN A 511 -28.55 0.57 6.72
N TYR A 512 -27.31 1.02 6.63
CA TYR A 512 -26.60 1.65 7.73
C TYR A 512 -26.07 3.00 7.27
N ARG A 513 -26.18 4.02 8.12
CA ARG A 513 -25.65 5.36 7.93
C ARG A 513 -24.62 5.65 9.01
N THR A 514 -23.41 6.02 8.63
CA THR A 514 -22.34 6.32 9.59
C THR A 514 -22.58 7.61 10.38
N LYS A 515 -23.34 8.53 9.81
CA LYS A 515 -23.83 9.74 10.48
C LYS A 515 -25.31 9.87 10.14
N PRO A 516 -26.21 9.77 11.13
CA PRO A 516 -26.04 9.76 12.58
C PRO A 516 -25.83 8.38 13.24
N ASN A 517 -25.12 7.44 12.63
CA ASN A 517 -24.84 6.10 13.16
C ASN A 517 -26.08 5.23 13.37
N THR A 518 -26.94 5.19 12.36
CA THR A 518 -28.25 4.51 12.42
C THR A 518 -28.35 3.37 11.42
N TYR A 519 -29.14 2.38 11.76
CA TYR A 519 -29.45 1.27 10.87
C TYR A 519 -30.96 0.99 10.78
N VAL A 520 -31.36 0.39 9.68
CA VAL A 520 -32.68 -0.22 9.46
C VAL A 520 -32.45 -1.57 8.81
N ILE A 521 -33.07 -2.61 9.36
CA ILE A 521 -33.00 -3.99 8.85
C ILE A 521 -34.42 -4.54 8.74
N ARG A 522 -34.75 -5.16 7.61
CA ARG A 522 -35.98 -5.92 7.39
C ARG A 522 -35.62 -7.37 7.27
N ILE A 523 -36.39 -8.24 7.93
CA ILE A 523 -36.16 -9.69 7.98
C ILE A 523 -37.49 -10.37 7.65
N ASN A 524 -37.43 -11.38 6.79
CA ASN A 524 -38.54 -12.23 6.45
C ASN A 524 -38.09 -13.69 6.46
N GLY A 525 -38.56 -14.46 7.40
CA GLY A 525 -38.28 -15.87 7.54
C GLY A 525 -39.42 -16.73 7.05
N ASN A 526 -39.13 -17.77 6.30
CA ASN A 526 -40.14 -18.71 5.77
C ASN A 526 -39.72 -20.16 6.03
N LYS A 527 -40.66 -20.96 6.41
CA LYS A 527 -40.48 -22.37 6.78
C LYS A 527 -39.39 -22.58 7.85
N LEU A 528 -39.32 -21.66 8.80
CA LEU A 528 -38.35 -21.73 9.90
C LEU A 528 -38.75 -22.87 10.82
N LEU A 529 -37.82 -23.71 11.22
CA LEU A 529 -38.01 -24.70 12.29
C LEU A 529 -37.55 -24.07 13.62
N LEU A 530 -38.40 -24.12 14.63
CA LEU A 530 -38.03 -23.70 15.98
C LEU A 530 -36.90 -24.52 16.57
N SER A 531 -36.80 -25.82 16.20
CA SER A 531 -35.70 -26.69 16.61
C SER A 531 -34.33 -26.21 16.16
N ASP A 532 -34.22 -25.45 15.05
CA ASP A 532 -32.95 -24.86 14.61
C ASP A 532 -32.44 -23.81 15.62
N PHE A 533 -33.31 -23.19 16.41
CA PHE A 533 -32.99 -22.13 17.40
C PHE A 533 -32.99 -22.67 18.84
N PHE A 534 -33.95 -23.56 19.17
CA PHE A 534 -34.20 -24.03 20.53
C PHE A 534 -33.86 -25.55 20.72
N LYS A 535 -33.16 -26.16 19.77
CA LYS A 535 -32.87 -27.58 19.73
C LYS A 535 -34.15 -28.41 19.89
N GLU A 536 -34.09 -29.46 20.69
CA GLU A 536 -35.24 -30.33 20.95
C GLU A 536 -36.28 -29.75 21.95
N GLN A 537 -36.06 -28.52 22.45
CA GLN A 537 -36.95 -27.93 23.45
C GLN A 537 -38.26 -27.43 22.84
N VAL A 538 -38.21 -26.87 21.62
CA VAL A 538 -39.37 -26.37 20.91
C VAL A 538 -39.32 -26.82 19.46
N LYS A 539 -40.41 -27.46 18.99
CA LYS A 539 -40.58 -27.86 17.60
C LYS A 539 -41.72 -27.06 16.97
N GLY A 540 -41.76 -27.06 15.66
CA GLY A 540 -42.77 -26.37 14.85
C GLY A 540 -42.14 -25.66 13.67
N SER A 541 -42.94 -25.42 12.64
CA SER A 541 -42.47 -24.72 11.45
C SER A 541 -43.33 -23.46 11.21
N GLY A 542 -42.67 -22.36 10.74
CA GLY A 542 -43.44 -21.13 10.59
C GLY A 542 -42.72 -20.00 9.90
N LEU A 543 -43.30 -18.84 10.13
CA LEU A 543 -42.91 -17.58 9.53
C LEU A 543 -42.41 -16.61 10.59
N PHE A 544 -41.51 -15.74 10.18
CA PHE A 544 -41.05 -14.60 10.96
C PHE A 544 -41.00 -13.37 10.05
N ASN A 545 -41.60 -12.27 10.46
CA ASN A 545 -41.52 -11.01 9.74
C ASN A 545 -41.14 -9.90 10.71
N GLY A 546 -40.11 -9.14 10.37
CA GLY A 546 -39.67 -8.07 11.26
C GLY A 546 -39.02 -6.90 10.55
N MET A 547 -39.14 -5.76 11.18
CA MET A 547 -38.41 -4.54 10.82
C MET A 547 -37.83 -3.93 12.06
N PHE A 548 -36.51 -3.81 12.05
CA PHE A 548 -35.71 -3.30 13.16
C PHE A 548 -34.97 -2.05 12.71
N GLN A 549 -34.88 -1.09 13.61
CA GLN A 549 -34.11 0.13 13.41
C GLN A 549 -33.44 0.51 14.72
N GLY A 550 -32.34 1.24 14.61
CA GLY A 550 -31.66 1.66 15.81
C GLY A 550 -30.48 2.57 15.52
N ASN A 551 -29.77 2.89 16.60
CA ASN A 551 -28.49 3.55 16.52
C ASN A 551 -27.42 2.75 17.28
N LEU A 552 -26.18 2.94 16.88
CA LEU A 552 -25.02 2.29 17.49
C LEU A 552 -24.17 3.28 18.32
N ASN A 553 -24.77 4.40 18.76
CA ASN A 553 -24.03 5.46 19.46
C ASN A 553 -23.43 4.96 20.77
N THR A 554 -24.19 4.19 21.56
CA THR A 554 -23.70 3.60 22.80
C THR A 554 -22.55 2.61 22.53
N ALA A 555 -22.72 1.74 21.53
CA ALA A 555 -21.66 0.81 21.13
C ALA A 555 -20.40 1.54 20.64
N GLU A 556 -20.54 2.64 19.91
CA GLU A 556 -19.44 3.47 19.45
C GLU A 556 -18.67 4.11 20.62
N ILE A 557 -19.37 4.64 21.62
CA ILE A 557 -18.77 5.24 22.82
C ILE A 557 -18.00 4.17 23.61
N ILE A 558 -18.58 3.00 23.81
CA ILE A 558 -17.96 1.88 24.51
C ILE A 558 -16.67 1.45 23.79
N LYS A 559 -16.74 1.30 22.45
CA LYS A 559 -15.58 0.97 21.62
C LYS A 559 -14.46 2.04 21.72
N GLN A 560 -14.82 3.32 21.72
CA GLN A 560 -13.85 4.42 21.85
C GLN A 560 -13.13 4.38 23.21
N LYS A 561 -13.78 3.87 24.27
CA LYS A 561 -13.16 3.63 25.59
C LYS A 561 -12.28 2.38 25.66
N GLY A 562 -12.21 1.59 24.57
CA GLY A 562 -11.49 0.32 24.55
C GLY A 562 -12.19 -0.84 25.26
N GLU A 563 -13.46 -0.67 25.62
CA GLU A 563 -14.27 -1.69 26.27
C GLU A 563 -14.94 -2.62 25.23
N VAL A 564 -15.26 -3.84 25.63
CA VAL A 564 -15.96 -4.83 24.77
C VAL A 564 -17.41 -4.40 24.58
N VAL A 565 -17.86 -4.33 23.32
CA VAL A 565 -19.26 -4.04 22.99
C VAL A 565 -20.12 -5.27 23.24
N ARG A 566 -21.04 -5.19 24.18
CA ARG A 566 -22.01 -6.26 24.51
C ARG A 566 -23.34 -6.06 23.76
N PHE A 567 -24.13 -7.12 23.65
CA PHE A 567 -25.48 -7.04 23.06
C PHE A 567 -26.37 -6.01 23.75
N SER A 568 -26.29 -5.87 25.07
CA SER A 568 -27.03 -4.85 25.84
C SER A 568 -26.76 -3.41 25.36
N HIS A 569 -25.54 -3.12 24.90
CA HIS A 569 -25.18 -1.80 24.38
C HIS A 569 -25.81 -1.50 23.02
N ILE A 570 -26.11 -2.54 22.24
CA ILE A 570 -26.81 -2.43 20.96
C ILE A 570 -28.34 -2.38 21.21
N ALA A 571 -28.81 -3.18 22.17
CA ALA A 571 -30.21 -3.29 22.52
C ALA A 571 -30.82 -1.98 23.01
N ASP A 572 -30.08 -1.16 23.76
CA ASP A 572 -30.53 0.15 24.23
C ASP A 572 -30.97 1.09 23.08
N GLY A 573 -30.30 0.99 21.91
CA GLY A 573 -30.67 1.75 20.72
C GLY A 573 -31.71 1.09 19.81
N LEU A 574 -32.13 -0.15 20.10
CA LEU A 574 -32.96 -0.97 19.21
C LEU A 574 -34.43 -0.62 19.34
N SER A 575 -35.10 -0.43 18.19
CA SER A 575 -36.54 -0.29 18.08
C SER A 575 -37.06 -1.06 16.86
N GLY A 576 -38.29 -1.52 16.87
CA GLY A 576 -38.81 -2.28 15.74
C GLY A 576 -40.14 -2.95 16.04
N LYS A 577 -40.57 -3.74 15.07
CA LYS A 577 -41.73 -4.61 15.16
C LYS A 577 -41.40 -5.94 14.51
N PHE A 578 -41.91 -7.01 15.06
CA PHE A 578 -41.89 -8.31 14.42
C PHE A 578 -43.07 -9.16 14.80
N SER A 579 -43.45 -10.07 13.90
CA SER A 579 -44.49 -11.05 14.09
C SER A 579 -43.97 -12.45 13.84
N VAL A 580 -44.53 -13.40 14.56
CA VAL A 580 -44.23 -14.83 14.38
C VAL A 580 -45.54 -15.60 14.18
N GLU A 581 -45.50 -16.62 13.34
CA GLU A 581 -46.55 -17.60 13.17
C GLU A 581 -45.92 -18.97 12.98
N PHE A 582 -46.08 -19.85 13.95
CA PHE A 582 -45.60 -21.26 13.91
C PHE A 582 -46.79 -22.21 14.02
N LYS A 583 -46.67 -23.37 13.38
CA LYS A 583 -47.71 -24.39 13.30
C LYS A 583 -47.16 -25.78 13.62
N ASN A 584 -48.06 -26.63 14.11
CA ASN A 584 -47.86 -28.05 14.31
C ASN A 584 -46.55 -28.34 15.07
N GLY A 585 -46.46 -27.90 16.29
CA GLY A 585 -45.27 -27.99 17.09
C GLY A 585 -45.49 -28.57 18.47
N ASP A 586 -44.35 -28.83 19.13
CA ASP A 586 -44.30 -29.35 20.50
C ASP A 586 -43.32 -28.51 21.31
N ILE A 587 -43.68 -28.24 22.54
CA ILE A 587 -42.83 -27.66 23.56
C ILE A 587 -42.47 -28.75 24.56
N ASN A 588 -41.16 -29.04 24.70
CA ASN A 588 -40.70 -30.09 25.59
C ASN A 588 -40.96 -29.71 27.06
N SER A 589 -41.29 -30.70 27.87
CA SER A 589 -41.52 -30.58 29.32
C SER A 589 -40.31 -30.01 30.10
N SER A 590 -39.12 -30.07 29.54
CA SER A 590 -37.93 -29.46 30.14
C SER A 590 -37.90 -27.93 30.10
N LEU A 591 -38.85 -27.29 29.40
CA LEU A 591 -38.97 -25.85 29.44
C LEU A 591 -39.60 -25.42 30.76
N TRP A 592 -38.94 -24.57 31.54
CA TRP A 592 -39.34 -24.17 32.90
C TRP A 592 -40.83 -23.78 33.01
N MET A 593 -41.38 -23.17 31.95
CA MET A 593 -42.75 -22.72 31.87
C MET A 593 -43.79 -23.86 32.02
N ILE A 594 -43.45 -25.04 31.56
CA ILE A 594 -44.33 -26.20 31.61
C ILE A 594 -44.40 -26.78 33.03
N ASP A 595 -43.27 -26.79 33.73
CA ASP A 595 -43.20 -27.30 35.10
C ASP A 595 -43.98 -26.42 36.11
N GLU A 596 -44.18 -25.16 35.81
CA GLU A 596 -44.98 -24.26 36.66
C GLU A 596 -46.44 -24.11 36.22
N LEU A 597 -46.70 -24.06 34.91
CA LEU A 597 -48.06 -23.92 34.38
C LEU A 597 -48.92 -25.16 34.60
N ILE A 598 -48.40 -26.36 34.39
CA ILE A 598 -49.21 -27.58 34.36
C ILE A 598 -49.61 -28.08 35.75
N PRO A 599 -48.73 -28.08 36.77
CA PRO A 599 -49.12 -28.47 38.12
C PRO A 599 -50.25 -27.61 38.69
N SER A 600 -50.37 -26.36 38.22
CA SER A 600 -51.40 -25.42 38.65
C SER A 600 -52.81 -25.83 38.20
N PHE A 601 -52.95 -26.74 37.20
CA PHE A 601 -54.23 -27.19 36.70
C PHE A 601 -54.68 -28.53 37.30
N SER A 602 -53.78 -29.50 37.49
CA SER A 602 -54.11 -30.78 38.11
C SER A 602 -52.85 -31.59 38.35
N PRO A 603 -52.75 -32.32 39.46
CA PRO A 603 -51.66 -33.32 39.71
C PRO A 603 -51.56 -34.39 38.62
N THR A 604 -52.69 -34.77 38.03
CA THR A 604 -52.77 -35.80 36.96
C THR A 604 -52.26 -35.25 35.62
N ALA A 605 -52.59 -34.00 35.31
CA ALA A 605 -52.06 -33.29 34.13
C ALA A 605 -50.54 -33.17 34.19
N THR A 606 -49.97 -32.96 35.35
CA THR A 606 -48.53 -32.93 35.60
C THR A 606 -47.81 -34.23 35.22
N VAL A 607 -48.40 -35.39 35.48
CA VAL A 607 -47.78 -36.70 35.14
C VAL A 607 -47.79 -36.93 33.63
N ILE A 608 -48.86 -36.49 32.95
CA ILE A 608 -48.99 -36.62 31.50
C ILE A 608 -48.07 -35.65 30.78
N SER A 609 -48.01 -34.42 31.20
CA SER A 609 -47.20 -33.40 30.56
C SER A 609 -45.69 -33.59 30.76
N LYS A 610 -45.24 -34.08 31.92
CA LYS A 610 -43.85 -34.49 32.16
C LYS A 610 -43.36 -35.59 31.22
N LYS A 611 -44.28 -36.39 30.65
CA LYS A 611 -43.94 -37.46 29.72
C LYS A 611 -44.06 -37.07 28.25
N ILE A 612 -44.94 -36.12 27.87
CA ILE A 612 -45.36 -35.91 26.47
C ILE A 612 -44.99 -34.49 26.00
N GLY A 613 -44.80 -33.50 26.89
CA GLY A 613 -44.65 -32.10 26.53
C GLY A 613 -46.01 -31.43 26.18
N LEU A 614 -45.98 -30.22 25.65
CA LEU A 614 -47.14 -29.42 25.26
C LEU A 614 -47.18 -29.29 23.75
N SER A 615 -48.14 -29.94 23.09
CA SER A 615 -48.34 -29.78 21.65
C SER A 615 -49.18 -28.56 21.35
N TYR A 616 -48.91 -27.91 20.22
CA TYR A 616 -49.71 -26.78 19.74
C TYR A 616 -49.98 -26.88 18.23
N ASP A 617 -51.19 -26.42 17.83
CA ASP A 617 -51.59 -26.32 16.43
C ASP A 617 -51.08 -25.01 15.83
N THR A 618 -51.18 -23.91 16.60
CA THR A 618 -50.75 -22.56 16.18
C THR A 618 -50.13 -21.81 17.35
N LEU A 619 -49.03 -21.10 17.06
CA LEU A 619 -48.41 -20.10 17.92
C LEU A 619 -48.25 -18.83 17.11
N ILE A 620 -48.90 -17.75 17.56
CA ILE A 620 -48.90 -16.44 16.89
C ILE A 620 -48.51 -15.40 17.91
N GLY A 621 -47.66 -14.43 17.50
CA GLY A 621 -47.31 -13.32 18.39
C GLY A 621 -46.87 -12.08 17.62
N ASP A 622 -47.32 -10.93 18.10
CA ASP A 622 -46.92 -9.61 17.64
C ASP A 622 -46.12 -8.90 18.72
N PHE A 623 -44.95 -8.41 18.32
CA PHE A 623 -43.98 -7.84 19.22
C PHE A 623 -43.58 -6.44 18.77
N LYS A 624 -43.49 -5.51 19.73
CA LYS A 624 -42.92 -4.17 19.53
C LYS A 624 -41.66 -4.02 20.38
N ILE A 625 -40.62 -3.44 19.80
CA ILE A 625 -39.41 -3.07 20.51
C ILE A 625 -39.31 -1.55 20.50
N TRP A 626 -39.06 -0.97 21.67
CA TRP A 626 -38.80 0.45 21.82
C TRP A 626 -37.66 0.66 22.82
N LYS A 627 -36.52 1.18 22.34
CA LYS A 627 -35.31 1.41 23.14
C LYS A 627 -34.95 0.19 24.02
N GLY A 628 -34.84 -0.99 23.39
CA GLY A 628 -34.51 -2.22 24.06
C GLY A 628 -35.61 -2.85 24.93
N LYS A 629 -36.77 -2.23 25.05
CA LYS A 629 -37.93 -2.82 25.75
C LYS A 629 -38.85 -3.50 24.72
N ILE A 630 -39.00 -4.80 24.83
CA ILE A 630 -39.97 -5.58 24.06
C ILE A 630 -41.33 -5.51 24.73
N THR A 631 -42.39 -5.26 23.98
CA THR A 631 -43.77 -5.37 24.39
C THR A 631 -44.44 -6.43 23.55
N ILE A 632 -45.03 -7.43 24.20
CA ILE A 632 -45.86 -8.47 23.61
C ILE A 632 -47.31 -8.03 23.82
N GLU A 633 -48.01 -7.67 22.74
CA GLU A 633 -49.39 -7.18 22.84
C GLU A 633 -50.35 -8.34 22.71
N ASP A 634 -50.19 -9.20 21.73
CA ASP A 634 -51.03 -10.34 21.41
C ASP A 634 -50.18 -11.58 21.15
N PHE A 635 -50.06 -12.42 22.14
CA PHE A 635 -49.44 -13.73 21.99
C PHE A 635 -50.51 -14.80 22.23
N GLU A 636 -50.71 -15.67 21.26
CA GLU A 636 -51.62 -16.78 21.34
C GLU A 636 -50.92 -18.09 21.01
N LEU A 637 -51.09 -19.10 21.85
CA LEU A 637 -50.79 -20.48 21.56
C LEU A 637 -52.09 -21.29 21.65
N LYS A 638 -52.47 -21.93 20.58
CA LYS A 638 -53.66 -22.80 20.52
C LYS A 638 -53.19 -24.25 20.35
N GLY A 639 -53.59 -25.10 21.25
CA GLY A 639 -53.21 -26.50 21.23
C GLY A 639 -54.28 -27.45 21.76
N PRO A 640 -54.09 -28.76 21.54
CA PRO A 640 -55.07 -29.76 21.96
C PRO A 640 -55.20 -29.89 23.49
N GLN A 641 -54.21 -29.50 24.26
CA GLN A 641 -54.21 -29.57 25.71
C GLN A 641 -54.61 -28.25 26.37
N ILE A 642 -54.11 -27.12 25.85
CA ILE A 642 -54.27 -25.82 26.46
C ILE A 642 -54.17 -24.71 25.41
N ASN A 643 -54.92 -23.66 25.60
CA ASN A 643 -54.73 -22.39 24.91
C ASN A 643 -54.09 -21.40 25.87
N LEU A 644 -53.05 -20.72 25.41
CA LEU A 644 -52.38 -19.64 26.17
C LEU A 644 -52.53 -18.33 25.44
N SER A 645 -52.81 -17.29 26.18
CA SER A 645 -52.64 -15.90 25.69
C SER A 645 -51.79 -15.13 26.69
N ALA A 646 -50.90 -14.31 26.17
CA ALA A 646 -49.97 -13.54 27.00
C ALA A 646 -49.86 -12.09 26.55
N SER A 647 -49.73 -11.22 27.52
CA SER A 647 -49.25 -9.84 27.34
C SER A 647 -48.11 -9.58 28.29
N ALA A 648 -46.97 -9.17 27.78
CA ALA A 648 -45.77 -9.00 28.62
C ALA A 648 -44.85 -7.90 28.10
N THR A 649 -43.95 -7.49 28.95
CA THR A 649 -42.83 -6.64 28.61
C THR A 649 -41.51 -7.29 29.06
N ALA A 650 -40.48 -7.20 28.22
CA ALA A 650 -39.16 -7.63 28.51
C ALA A 650 -38.13 -6.51 28.24
N ASN A 651 -37.21 -6.29 29.14
CA ASN A 651 -36.15 -5.32 28.93
C ASN A 651 -34.86 -6.07 28.51
N LEU A 652 -34.42 -5.87 27.28
CA LEU A 652 -33.25 -6.52 26.71
C LEU A 652 -31.91 -6.08 27.33
N VAL A 653 -31.90 -4.92 28.02
CA VAL A 653 -30.70 -4.38 28.67
C VAL A 653 -30.52 -4.96 30.07
N THR A 654 -31.62 -5.00 30.84
CA THR A 654 -31.61 -5.47 32.23
C THR A 654 -32.05 -6.92 32.40
N GLY A 655 -32.62 -7.51 31.37
CA GLY A 655 -33.23 -8.83 31.40
C GLY A 655 -34.60 -8.91 32.09
N LYS A 656 -35.11 -7.81 32.68
CA LYS A 656 -36.33 -7.82 33.52
C LYS A 656 -37.57 -8.16 32.69
N LEU A 657 -38.42 -9.06 33.25
CA LEU A 657 -39.73 -9.45 32.74
C LEU A 657 -40.85 -8.85 33.61
N ASP A 658 -41.97 -8.58 32.98
CA ASP A 658 -43.23 -8.24 33.67
C ASP A 658 -44.41 -8.53 32.71
N GLY A 659 -45.38 -9.32 33.13
CA GLY A 659 -46.48 -9.67 32.24
C GLY A 659 -47.59 -10.46 32.90
N LYS A 660 -48.55 -10.86 32.07
CA LYS A 660 -49.68 -11.70 32.45
C LYS A 660 -49.85 -12.79 31.42
N ILE A 661 -50.12 -14.00 31.90
CA ILE A 661 -50.42 -15.17 31.08
C ILE A 661 -51.82 -15.65 31.51
N LYS A 662 -52.64 -15.87 30.51
CA LYS A 662 -53.94 -16.50 30.66
C LYS A 662 -53.90 -17.87 30.03
N ALA A 663 -54.26 -18.87 30.76
CA ALA A 663 -54.26 -20.27 30.33
C ALA A 663 -55.68 -20.86 30.42
N THR A 664 -56.10 -21.45 29.32
CA THR A 664 -57.46 -22.07 29.23
C THR A 664 -57.32 -23.51 28.78
N PRO A 665 -57.64 -24.50 29.65
CA PRO A 665 -57.62 -25.91 29.27
C PRO A 665 -58.60 -26.20 28.13
N THR A 666 -58.23 -27.10 27.20
CA THR A 666 -59.08 -27.47 26.07
C THR A 666 -59.87 -28.77 26.34
N GLN A 667 -60.83 -29.12 25.46
CA GLN A 667 -61.70 -30.27 25.64
C GLN A 667 -60.98 -31.63 25.58
N LEU A 668 -59.76 -31.73 25.04
CA LEU A 668 -58.98 -32.97 24.97
C LEU A 668 -58.51 -33.46 26.35
N LEU A 669 -58.18 -32.58 27.26
CA LEU A 669 -57.93 -32.90 28.66
C LEU A 669 -59.21 -33.52 29.31
N ASN A 670 -60.41 -33.09 28.87
CA ASN A 670 -61.66 -33.64 29.33
C ASN A 670 -61.96 -35.04 28.77
N SER A 671 -61.49 -35.40 27.59
CA SER A 671 -61.73 -36.71 26.97
C SER A 671 -60.85 -37.81 27.56
N VAL A 672 -59.62 -37.51 27.93
CA VAL A 672 -58.72 -38.47 28.57
C VAL A 672 -59.20 -38.84 29.97
N THR A 673 -59.82 -37.94 30.70
CA THR A 673 -60.42 -38.19 32.01
C THR A 673 -61.78 -38.98 31.92
N LYS A 674 -62.43 -38.86 30.77
CA LYS A 674 -63.69 -39.66 30.56
C LYS A 674 -63.48 -41.10 30.14
N SER A 675 -62.32 -41.44 29.65
CA SER A 675 -61.98 -42.81 29.15
C SER A 675 -61.43 -43.76 30.22
N THR A 676 -61.26 -43.37 31.47
CA THR A 676 -60.82 -44.18 32.58
C THR A 676 -62.01 -44.44 33.57
N PRO A 677 -62.65 -45.61 33.54
CA PRO A 677 -63.89 -45.86 34.29
C PRO A 677 -63.78 -45.91 35.83
N LEU A 678 -62.59 -45.87 36.39
CA LEU A 678 -62.34 -46.00 37.82
C LEU A 678 -62.13 -44.67 38.58
N LEU A 679 -62.10 -43.55 37.87
CA LEU A 679 -61.79 -42.24 38.47
C LEU A 679 -62.95 -41.22 38.31
N GLY A 680 -64.09 -41.64 37.71
CA GLY A 680 -65.15 -40.78 37.22
C GLY A 680 -65.94 -39.95 38.26
N ASP A 681 -66.04 -40.38 39.50
CA ASP A 681 -66.92 -39.70 40.46
C ASP A 681 -66.18 -38.71 41.41
N ILE A 682 -64.91 -38.98 41.64
CA ILE A 682 -64.07 -38.01 42.43
C ILE A 682 -63.69 -36.84 41.62
N PHE A 683 -63.49 -37.04 40.32
CA PHE A 683 -63.02 -35.93 39.38
C PHE A 683 -64.17 -35.03 38.92
N LYS A 684 -65.46 -35.42 38.99
CA LYS A 684 -66.57 -34.60 38.54
C LYS A 684 -66.75 -33.31 39.37
N LYS A 685 -66.37 -33.35 40.64
CA LYS A 685 -66.45 -32.15 41.51
C LYS A 685 -65.29 -31.20 41.36
N GLU A 686 -64.08 -31.74 41.16
CA GLU A 686 -62.88 -30.93 40.92
C GLU A 686 -62.77 -30.41 39.47
N LEU A 687 -63.36 -31.14 38.49
CA LEU A 687 -63.30 -30.76 37.07
C LEU A 687 -64.13 -29.51 36.73
N LYS A 688 -65.15 -29.14 37.53
CA LYS A 688 -65.88 -27.87 37.34
C LYS A 688 -65.00 -26.66 37.63
N ASP A 689 -64.04 -26.80 38.55
CA ASP A 689 -63.09 -25.72 38.91
C ASP A 689 -61.86 -25.70 38.01
N ILE A 690 -61.56 -26.84 37.35
CA ILE A 690 -60.40 -27.00 36.46
C ILE A 690 -60.68 -26.42 35.03
N LEU A 691 -61.94 -26.26 34.66
CA LEU A 691 -62.34 -25.66 33.37
C LEU A 691 -62.34 -24.12 33.41
N THR A 692 -61.96 -23.54 34.52
CA THR A 692 -61.85 -22.08 34.68
C THR A 692 -60.56 -21.59 34.09
N GLU A 693 -60.64 -20.51 33.37
CA GLU A 693 -59.53 -19.72 32.90
C GLU A 693 -58.62 -19.33 34.06
N THR A 694 -57.34 -19.65 33.96
CA THR A 694 -56.34 -19.40 35.01
C THR A 694 -55.41 -18.28 34.60
N HIS A 695 -55.19 -17.35 35.52
CA HIS A 695 -54.35 -16.18 35.28
C HIS A 695 -53.05 -16.30 36.09
N PHE A 696 -51.94 -15.97 35.45
CA PHE A 696 -50.61 -15.93 36.07
C PHE A 696 -50.00 -14.57 35.88
N ASN A 697 -49.23 -14.12 36.85
CA ASN A 697 -48.29 -13.02 36.68
C ASN A 697 -46.93 -13.62 36.26
N LEU A 698 -46.29 -12.99 35.29
CA LEU A 698 -44.96 -13.27 34.81
C LEU A 698 -43.99 -12.23 35.31
N ASP A 699 -43.07 -12.58 36.17
CA ASP A 699 -42.06 -11.69 36.75
C ASP A 699 -40.64 -12.29 36.58
N GLY A 700 -39.62 -11.71 37.22
CA GLY A 700 -38.27 -12.17 37.20
C GLY A 700 -37.43 -11.63 36.04
N THR A 701 -36.60 -12.48 35.46
CA THR A 701 -35.71 -12.10 34.34
C THR A 701 -35.80 -13.06 33.16
N LEU A 702 -35.31 -12.64 31.99
CA LEU A 702 -35.23 -13.51 30.78
C LEU A 702 -34.45 -14.81 31.04
N GLU A 703 -33.47 -14.79 31.92
CA GLU A 703 -32.68 -15.97 32.31
C GLU A 703 -33.40 -16.82 33.37
N LYS A 704 -34.15 -16.17 34.28
CA LYS A 704 -34.87 -16.81 35.38
C LYS A 704 -36.25 -16.17 35.51
N PRO A 705 -37.18 -16.55 34.63
CA PRO A 705 -38.57 -16.10 34.72
C PRO A 705 -39.31 -16.81 35.88
N GLU A 706 -40.24 -16.09 36.47
CA GLU A 706 -41.06 -16.54 37.58
C GLU A 706 -42.54 -16.37 37.28
N LEU A 707 -43.32 -17.45 37.47
CA LEU A 707 -44.77 -17.44 37.34
C LEU A 707 -45.45 -17.53 38.70
N THR A 708 -46.39 -16.66 38.97
CA THR A 708 -47.17 -16.69 40.19
C THR A 708 -48.68 -16.71 39.82
N LEU A 709 -49.42 -17.61 40.46
CA LEU A 709 -50.86 -17.72 40.30
C LEU A 709 -51.49 -16.40 40.82
N LYS A 710 -52.46 -15.85 40.06
CA LYS A 710 -53.17 -14.67 40.45
C LYS A 710 -54.43 -14.96 41.23
#